data_4a6e94fe17d606ead9181f01353a3394
#
_entry.id   4a6e94fe17d606ead9181f01353a3394
#
_cell.length_a   1.000
_cell.length_b   1.000
_cell.length_c   1.000
_cell.angle_alpha   90.00
_cell.angle_beta   90.00
_cell.angle_gamma   90.00
#
_symmetry.space_group_name_H-M   'P 1'
#
loop_
_entity.id
_entity.type
_entity.pdbx_description
1 polymer ?
#
loop_
_entity_poly.entity_id
_entity_poly.type
_entity_poly.pdbx_seq_one_letter_code
_entity_poly.pdbx_strand_id
1 'polypeptide(L)'
;KQRHFVYYNQVIKPALVGLTGPWISGGIEFNWPQHHRPSTYLPTECTIEEFPDGSVTVWCSEVERMFRTKGMAGFTLYPGKAYLEIKAKVYNRTSLPQTFLWWANPAVVVHKDYYSVFPPDVNAVFDHGKRAVSSFPIATGVYYKQDYSSGVDISKYKNIPVPTSYMAINSKYDFVGGYEENVEAGLLHVADHHVNAGKKQWTWGCGDFGQAWDRNLTDEDGPYIELMTGMYCDNQPDFTWLQPYEEKEWKQYFMPYSAVGMVKNATKEAIVTLKKNEYKGEVILYTTSVYKSVRILVTCGGKVYLDSIHDMSPAEPVKESFALNGVEFDSLKLCVYDNNGKVLVEYEAEKKEIKPIPDPAKAAKDPKDIASIEQLYLTGLHLEQYRHATYNPTDYYMEALSREPGDVRCNNAMGLFLMRRGQFAKAQPYFEAAIATLIERNPNPIDGEPHYNLGWSLKMQGKFDEAYDAFFKATWSAAQQDSAYYALAQIDCIRNDFEKALEHIDRSLVRNWHNHKARQLKASILRKLGKKEAAATLIAESLSIDKFNIGCRFELYLLGGESAQQALDEMMALMNETTSVHSYIEYALDFANAGLYAEAERLLLLWVNKNDGIVYPMVYYALGYFASKSDDVLKAIDYYKKASQMAPDYCFPNKLEEVLMLQDANRLQPNDSKAWYYLGNFWYGARQHDEAIACWERSVELDDQFPTVLRNLALGYYNKRNRKEDALACLEKAFALDYERRFEVFDQWSLRQHFGVVYQRAAFGGKGYYVSERLHSGFGKRNESFDQYGRGYS
;
A
#
# COMPACT_ATOMS: atom_id res chain seq x y z
N LYS A 1 -29.01 -7.78 17.42
CA LYS A 1 -29.61 -8.18 16.13
C LYS A 1 -29.10 -9.52 15.60
N GLN A 2 -28.04 -10.10 16.21
CA GLN A 2 -27.45 -11.43 15.90
C GLN A 2 -27.20 -11.67 14.41
N ARG A 3 -26.54 -10.68 13.76
CA ARG A 3 -26.16 -10.75 12.34
C ARG A 3 -24.74 -10.21 12.15
N HIS A 4 -24.14 -10.54 11.01
CA HIS A 4 -22.86 -9.98 10.62
C HIS A 4 -22.99 -8.45 10.45
N PHE A 5 -22.04 -7.69 10.95
CA PHE A 5 -21.96 -6.25 10.74
C PHE A 5 -21.00 -5.89 9.58
N VAL A 6 -20.16 -6.84 9.18
CA VAL A 6 -19.34 -6.78 7.96
C VAL A 6 -19.94 -7.74 6.94
N TYR A 7 -19.93 -7.38 5.67
CA TYR A 7 -20.42 -8.22 4.58
C TYR A 7 -19.60 -9.51 4.50
N TYR A 8 -20.29 -10.63 4.50
CA TYR A 8 -19.69 -11.95 4.50
C TYR A 8 -20.02 -12.68 3.19
N ASN A 9 -19.00 -13.01 2.39
CA ASN A 9 -19.15 -13.81 1.19
C ASN A 9 -19.27 -15.28 1.53
N GLN A 10 -20.32 -15.94 1.03
CA GLN A 10 -20.49 -17.39 1.15
C GLN A 10 -19.47 -18.12 0.27
N VAL A 11 -19.12 -17.53 -0.87
CA VAL A 11 -18.17 -18.06 -1.85
C VAL A 11 -17.11 -17.02 -2.16
N ILE A 12 -15.85 -17.41 -2.07
CA ILE A 12 -14.73 -16.56 -2.47
C ILE A 12 -14.59 -16.63 -3.99
N LYS A 13 -14.85 -15.50 -4.67
CA LYS A 13 -14.77 -15.38 -6.12
C LYS A 13 -13.81 -14.25 -6.50
N PRO A 14 -12.53 -14.57 -6.80
CA PRO A 14 -11.62 -13.57 -7.35
C PRO A 14 -12.11 -13.10 -8.72
N ALA A 15 -12.19 -11.79 -8.91
CA ALA A 15 -12.51 -11.18 -10.19
C ALA A 15 -11.42 -10.18 -10.60
N LEU A 16 -11.23 -10.00 -11.91
CA LEU A 16 -10.31 -8.97 -12.41
C LEU A 16 -11.02 -7.62 -12.38
N VAL A 17 -10.50 -6.72 -11.56
CA VAL A 17 -10.99 -5.34 -11.44
C VAL A 17 -10.03 -4.40 -12.16
N GLY A 18 -10.37 -4.05 -13.39
CA GLY A 18 -9.54 -3.20 -14.24
C GLY A 18 -8.11 -3.73 -14.39
N LEU A 19 -7.13 -2.83 -14.28
CA LEU A 19 -5.69 -3.16 -14.37
C LEU A 19 -5.07 -3.55 -13.01
N THR A 20 -5.85 -3.59 -11.95
CA THR A 20 -5.34 -3.89 -10.59
C THR A 20 -5.13 -5.38 -10.34
N GLY A 21 -5.61 -6.23 -11.23
CA GLY A 21 -5.49 -7.68 -11.12
C GLY A 21 -6.66 -8.32 -10.38
N PRO A 22 -6.50 -9.54 -9.88
CA PRO A 22 -7.55 -10.24 -9.15
C PRO A 22 -7.85 -9.55 -7.81
N TRP A 23 -9.14 -9.50 -7.49
CA TRP A 23 -9.66 -8.88 -6.28
C TRP A 23 -10.83 -9.70 -5.72
N ILE A 24 -10.97 -9.71 -4.41
CA ILE A 24 -12.05 -10.39 -3.68
C ILE A 24 -12.88 -9.32 -2.97
N SER A 25 -14.19 -9.35 -3.15
CA SER A 25 -15.12 -8.46 -2.46
C SER A 25 -15.44 -8.94 -1.04
N GLY A 26 -16.02 -8.04 -0.23
CA GLY A 26 -16.49 -8.34 1.11
C GLY A 26 -15.38 -8.29 2.18
N GLY A 27 -15.75 -8.61 3.42
CA GLY A 27 -14.82 -8.55 4.54
C GLY A 27 -14.30 -7.14 4.83
N ILE A 28 -13.01 -7.04 5.18
CA ILE A 28 -12.29 -5.79 5.42
C ILE A 28 -11.02 -5.82 4.59
N GLU A 29 -10.94 -4.99 3.57
CA GLU A 29 -9.71 -4.81 2.78
C GLU A 29 -8.88 -3.66 3.35
N PHE A 30 -7.57 -3.85 3.50
CA PHE A 30 -6.61 -2.80 3.82
C PHE A 30 -5.82 -2.43 2.57
N ASN A 31 -6.13 -1.28 1.99
CA ASN A 31 -5.42 -0.75 0.83
C ASN A 31 -4.14 -0.05 1.27
N TRP A 32 -2.98 -0.67 1.02
CA TRP A 32 -1.63 -0.18 1.30
C TRP A 32 -0.59 -0.99 0.53
N PRO A 33 0.59 -0.52 0.17
CA PRO A 33 1.01 0.87 0.05
C PRO A 33 0.31 1.58 -1.11
N GLN A 34 -0.45 0.84 -1.90
CA GLN A 34 -1.38 1.30 -2.93
C GLN A 34 -2.68 0.50 -2.85
N HIS A 35 -3.76 0.98 -3.44
CA HIS A 35 -5.04 0.29 -3.40
C HIS A 35 -5.04 -0.96 -4.31
N HIS A 36 -5.83 -1.97 -3.93
CA HIS A 36 -6.00 -3.24 -4.65
C HIS A 36 -4.68 -3.88 -5.07
N ARG A 37 -3.82 -4.15 -4.11
CA ARG A 37 -2.54 -4.80 -4.38
C ARG A 37 -2.73 -6.27 -4.79
N PRO A 38 -1.82 -6.86 -5.60
CA PRO A 38 -1.95 -8.24 -6.08
C PRO A 38 -2.02 -9.30 -4.98
N SER A 39 -1.47 -9.02 -3.80
CA SER A 39 -1.45 -9.95 -2.65
C SER A 39 -2.68 -9.88 -1.76
N THR A 40 -3.71 -9.10 -2.08
CA THR A 40 -4.91 -8.91 -1.25
C THR A 40 -5.60 -10.23 -0.82
N TYR A 41 -5.53 -11.28 -1.61
CA TYR A 41 -6.15 -12.58 -1.33
C TYR A 41 -5.15 -13.70 -1.00
N LEU A 42 -3.86 -13.38 -0.89
CA LEU A 42 -2.84 -14.38 -0.54
C LEU A 42 -2.79 -14.60 0.98
N PRO A 43 -2.32 -15.79 1.41
CA PRO A 43 -2.07 -16.05 2.82
C PRO A 43 -1.16 -14.98 3.45
N THR A 44 -1.47 -14.61 4.69
CA THR A 44 -0.77 -13.58 5.45
C THR A 44 -0.27 -14.16 6.78
N GLU A 45 0.90 -13.74 7.21
CA GLU A 45 1.49 -14.13 8.49
C GLU A 45 0.63 -13.61 9.65
N CYS A 46 0.22 -14.49 10.57
CA CYS A 46 -0.69 -14.15 11.65
C CYS A 46 -0.19 -14.64 13.01
N THR A 47 -0.53 -13.92 14.07
CA THR A 47 -0.32 -14.33 15.46
C THR A 47 -1.39 -13.75 16.37
N ILE A 48 -1.59 -14.38 17.54
CA ILE A 48 -2.53 -13.92 18.55
C ILE A 48 -1.75 -13.34 19.73
N GLU A 49 -2.24 -12.24 20.29
CA GLU A 49 -1.70 -11.62 21.50
C GLU A 49 -2.82 -11.41 22.51
N GLU A 50 -2.64 -11.97 23.70
CA GLU A 50 -3.56 -11.84 24.82
C GLU A 50 -2.98 -10.87 25.84
N PHE A 51 -3.83 -9.99 26.40
CA PHE A 51 -3.43 -8.97 27.36
C PHE A 51 -4.03 -9.23 28.74
N PRO A 52 -3.37 -8.71 29.81
CA PRO A 52 -3.84 -8.92 31.19
C PRO A 52 -5.25 -8.36 31.49
N ASP A 53 -5.73 -7.40 30.70
CA ASP A 53 -7.09 -6.85 30.80
C ASP A 53 -8.17 -7.74 30.14
N GLY A 54 -7.77 -8.90 29.62
CA GLY A 54 -8.62 -9.84 28.92
C GLY A 54 -8.88 -9.46 27.45
N SER A 55 -8.28 -8.39 26.95
CA SER A 55 -8.35 -8.09 25.51
C SER A 55 -7.48 -9.06 24.71
N VAL A 56 -7.90 -9.31 23.47
CA VAL A 56 -7.19 -10.21 22.55
C VAL A 56 -7.04 -9.49 21.21
N THR A 57 -5.81 -9.52 20.68
CA THR A 57 -5.49 -8.99 19.35
C THR A 57 -5.05 -10.12 18.43
N VAL A 58 -5.71 -10.25 17.28
CA VAL A 58 -5.19 -11.04 16.15
C VAL A 58 -4.40 -10.10 15.27
N TRP A 59 -3.11 -10.33 15.17
CA TRP A 59 -2.21 -9.58 14.30
C TRP A 59 -2.03 -10.29 12.96
N CYS A 60 -2.16 -9.55 11.86
CA CYS A 60 -1.78 -9.97 10.52
C CYS A 60 -0.66 -9.06 10.02
N SER A 61 0.35 -9.61 9.37
CA SER A 61 1.51 -8.86 8.86
C SER A 61 1.94 -9.35 7.49
N GLU A 62 2.38 -8.43 6.67
CA GLU A 62 2.95 -8.71 5.36
C GLU A 62 4.06 -7.71 5.04
N VAL A 63 5.16 -8.17 4.44
CA VAL A 63 6.07 -7.30 3.69
C VAL A 63 5.60 -7.31 2.24
N GLU A 64 5.01 -6.21 1.80
CA GLU A 64 4.48 -6.07 0.46
C GLU A 64 5.63 -6.14 -0.58
N ARG A 65 5.43 -6.94 -1.64
CA ARG A 65 6.51 -7.37 -2.52
C ARG A 65 7.01 -6.30 -3.48
N MET A 66 6.13 -5.40 -3.94
CA MET A 66 6.48 -4.42 -4.98
C MET A 66 7.31 -3.25 -4.44
N PHE A 67 6.96 -2.76 -3.24
CA PHE A 67 7.58 -1.56 -2.64
C PHE A 67 8.27 -1.86 -1.32
N ARG A 68 8.18 -3.10 -0.85
CA ARG A 68 8.83 -3.59 0.37
C ARG A 68 8.41 -2.82 1.64
N THR A 69 7.22 -2.26 1.63
CA THR A 69 6.59 -1.67 2.80
C THR A 69 6.01 -2.77 3.65
N LYS A 70 6.33 -2.82 4.94
CA LYS A 70 5.69 -3.72 5.88
C LYS A 70 4.40 -3.09 6.39
N GLY A 71 3.30 -3.82 6.31
CA GLY A 71 2.03 -3.45 6.92
C GLY A 71 1.60 -4.46 7.97
N MET A 72 0.97 -3.97 9.02
CA MET A 72 0.37 -4.78 10.07
C MET A 72 -1.02 -4.26 10.39
N ALA A 73 -1.97 -5.19 10.52
CA ALA A 73 -3.31 -4.92 11.02
C ALA A 73 -3.59 -5.80 12.24
N GLY A 74 -3.88 -5.18 13.37
CA GLY A 74 -4.27 -5.86 14.61
C GLY A 74 -5.77 -5.70 14.86
N PHE A 75 -6.49 -6.80 14.95
CA PHE A 75 -7.93 -6.86 15.22
C PHE A 75 -8.11 -7.13 16.71
N THR A 76 -8.50 -6.10 17.48
CA THR A 76 -8.60 -6.21 18.93
C THR A 76 -10.05 -6.20 19.41
N LEU A 77 -10.40 -7.17 20.21
CA LEU A 77 -11.64 -7.22 20.99
C LEU A 77 -11.34 -6.99 22.47
N TYR A 78 -12.17 -6.17 23.10
CA TYR A 78 -12.09 -5.85 24.52
C TYR A 78 -13.31 -6.41 25.25
N PRO A 79 -13.15 -6.99 26.46
CA PRO A 79 -14.30 -7.38 27.29
C PRO A 79 -15.22 -6.20 27.54
N GLY A 80 -16.53 -6.40 27.33
CA GLY A 80 -17.54 -5.38 27.62
C GLY A 80 -17.58 -4.18 26.66
N LYS A 81 -16.91 -4.25 25.50
CA LYS A 81 -16.93 -3.22 24.46
C LYS A 81 -17.66 -3.70 23.21
N ALA A 82 -18.50 -2.86 22.65
CA ALA A 82 -19.27 -3.14 21.43
C ALA A 82 -18.62 -2.48 20.20
N TYR A 83 -17.32 -2.67 20.02
CA TYR A 83 -16.57 -2.29 18.83
C TYR A 83 -15.41 -3.25 18.56
N LEU A 84 -14.96 -3.27 17.33
CA LEU A 84 -13.70 -3.86 16.91
C LEU A 84 -12.67 -2.73 16.73
N GLU A 85 -11.57 -2.76 17.48
CA GLU A 85 -10.45 -1.84 17.28
C GLU A 85 -9.50 -2.43 16.23
N ILE A 86 -9.15 -1.62 15.25
CA ILE A 86 -8.10 -1.92 14.28
C ILE A 86 -6.86 -1.11 14.66
N LYS A 87 -5.78 -1.81 14.97
CA LYS A 87 -4.44 -1.23 15.16
C LYS A 87 -3.69 -1.36 13.84
N ALA A 88 -3.29 -0.25 13.26
CA ALA A 88 -2.59 -0.24 11.99
C ALA A 88 -1.16 0.24 12.16
N LYS A 89 -0.22 -0.45 11.50
CA LYS A 89 1.19 -0.03 11.40
C LYS A 89 1.66 -0.18 9.96
N VAL A 90 2.40 0.81 9.47
CA VAL A 90 3.11 0.73 8.19
C VAL A 90 4.55 1.18 8.39
N TYR A 91 5.49 0.41 7.83
CA TYR A 91 6.92 0.61 7.99
C TYR A 91 7.63 0.53 6.65
N ASN A 92 8.36 1.58 6.27
CA ASN A 92 9.21 1.55 5.10
C ASN A 92 10.52 0.81 5.41
N ARG A 93 10.66 -0.41 4.88
CA ARG A 93 11.87 -1.24 5.08
C ARG A 93 13.04 -0.84 4.18
N THR A 94 12.85 0.13 3.27
CA THR A 94 13.86 0.49 2.27
C THR A 94 14.65 1.73 2.64
N SER A 95 15.80 1.89 1.99
CA SER A 95 16.68 3.05 2.12
C SER A 95 16.22 4.27 1.33
N LEU A 96 15.14 4.16 0.57
CA LEU A 96 14.59 5.24 -0.26
C LEU A 96 13.20 5.61 0.23
N PRO A 97 12.77 6.86 0.08
CA PRO A 97 11.39 7.25 0.35
C PRO A 97 10.43 6.44 -0.52
N GLN A 98 9.37 5.91 0.07
CA GLN A 98 8.32 5.16 -0.62
C GLN A 98 7.00 5.92 -0.53
N THR A 99 6.28 5.99 -1.63
CA THR A 99 4.90 6.51 -1.59
C THR A 99 3.97 5.46 -1.02
N PHE A 100 3.02 5.88 -0.20
CA PHE A 100 1.98 5.01 0.30
C PHE A 100 0.64 5.71 0.39
N LEU A 101 -0.41 4.93 0.36
CA LEU A 101 -1.74 5.30 0.82
C LEU A 101 -2.18 4.31 1.89
N TRP A 102 -3.25 4.65 2.62
CA TRP A 102 -3.95 3.74 3.50
C TRP A 102 -5.44 4.01 3.47
N TRP A 103 -6.21 2.94 3.27
CA TRP A 103 -7.65 2.89 3.49
C TRP A 103 -8.00 1.59 4.19
N ALA A 104 -8.75 1.66 5.28
CA ALA A 104 -9.43 0.50 5.85
C ALA A 104 -10.85 0.48 5.28
N ASN A 105 -11.20 -0.62 4.62
CA ASN A 105 -12.33 -0.74 3.73
C ASN A 105 -13.25 -1.90 4.16
N PRO A 106 -14.09 -1.71 5.20
CA PRO A 106 -15.13 -2.68 5.54
C PRO A 106 -16.28 -2.60 4.52
N ALA A 107 -16.69 -3.76 4.03
CA ALA A 107 -17.89 -3.92 3.24
C ALA A 107 -19.12 -4.14 4.13
N VAL A 108 -20.27 -3.56 3.77
CA VAL A 108 -21.54 -3.73 4.46
C VAL A 108 -22.67 -4.06 3.49
N VAL A 109 -23.61 -4.91 3.92
CA VAL A 109 -24.81 -5.24 3.15
C VAL A 109 -25.65 -3.98 2.91
N VAL A 110 -26.22 -3.87 1.70
CA VAL A 110 -27.14 -2.78 1.36
C VAL A 110 -28.40 -3.27 0.69
N HIS A 111 -29.44 -2.46 0.79
CA HIS A 111 -30.72 -2.66 0.13
C HIS A 111 -31.42 -1.29 -0.05
N LYS A 112 -32.63 -1.28 -0.63
CA LYS A 112 -33.35 -0.04 -1.00
C LYS A 112 -33.56 0.96 0.16
N ASP A 113 -33.61 0.47 1.42
CA ASP A 113 -33.86 1.27 2.63
C ASP A 113 -32.53 1.62 3.37
N TYR A 114 -31.40 1.45 2.70
CA TYR A 114 -30.10 1.84 3.20
C TYR A 114 -29.75 3.27 2.83
N TYR A 115 -29.13 4.00 3.77
CA TYR A 115 -28.51 5.28 3.49
C TYR A 115 -27.14 5.45 4.13
N SER A 116 -26.31 6.23 3.44
CA SER A 116 -24.96 6.58 3.88
C SER A 116 -25.01 7.64 4.96
N VAL A 117 -24.16 7.51 5.97
CA VAL A 117 -24.05 8.44 7.10
C VAL A 117 -22.67 9.12 7.02
N PHE A 118 -22.68 10.34 6.48
CA PHE A 118 -21.51 11.22 6.49
C PHE A 118 -21.65 12.28 7.58
N PRO A 119 -20.54 12.86 8.07
CA PRO A 119 -20.59 13.95 9.02
C PRO A 119 -21.39 15.15 8.53
N PRO A 120 -21.99 15.93 9.46
CA PRO A 120 -22.86 17.04 9.10
C PRO A 120 -22.15 18.23 8.42
N ASP A 121 -20.83 18.30 8.48
CA ASP A 121 -20.01 19.31 7.80
C ASP A 121 -19.65 18.95 6.35
N VAL A 122 -19.98 17.74 5.90
CA VAL A 122 -19.75 17.29 4.52
C VAL A 122 -20.84 17.84 3.61
N ASN A 123 -20.49 18.80 2.77
CA ASN A 123 -21.38 19.47 1.82
C ASN A 123 -21.10 19.15 0.36
N ALA A 124 -19.99 18.48 0.08
CA ALA A 124 -19.63 18.04 -1.27
C ALA A 124 -18.77 16.76 -1.24
N VAL A 125 -18.82 16.01 -2.33
CA VAL A 125 -18.09 14.76 -2.55
C VAL A 125 -17.47 14.73 -3.94
N PHE A 126 -16.36 13.98 -4.06
CA PHE A 126 -15.67 13.73 -5.33
C PHE A 126 -15.78 12.28 -5.77
N ASP A 127 -15.53 12.06 -7.06
CA ASP A 127 -15.15 10.75 -7.58
C ASP A 127 -13.68 10.41 -7.29
N HIS A 128 -13.28 9.16 -7.51
CA HIS A 128 -11.91 8.65 -7.28
C HIS A 128 -10.80 9.50 -7.91
N GLY A 129 -11.04 10.11 -9.05
CA GLY A 129 -10.03 10.90 -9.77
C GLY A 129 -10.22 12.39 -9.64
N LYS A 130 -11.13 12.84 -8.76
CA LYS A 130 -11.53 14.25 -8.64
C LYS A 130 -11.96 14.86 -9.98
N ARG A 131 -12.44 14.04 -10.92
CA ARG A 131 -12.91 14.44 -12.25
C ARG A 131 -14.35 14.93 -12.23
N ALA A 132 -15.14 14.43 -11.27
CA ALA A 132 -16.50 14.86 -11.02
C ALA A 132 -16.64 15.27 -9.55
N VAL A 133 -17.41 16.31 -9.30
CA VAL A 133 -17.70 16.85 -7.96
C VAL A 133 -19.20 17.04 -7.87
N SER A 134 -19.80 16.73 -6.72
CA SER A 134 -21.23 16.92 -6.45
C SER A 134 -21.47 17.55 -5.09
N SER A 135 -22.52 18.33 -4.97
CA SER A 135 -23.11 18.65 -3.66
C SER A 135 -23.60 17.38 -2.98
N PHE A 136 -23.62 17.38 -1.65
CA PHE A 136 -24.00 16.24 -0.84
C PHE A 136 -24.78 16.70 0.42
N PRO A 137 -25.84 16.01 0.87
CA PRO A 137 -26.39 14.78 0.32
C PRO A 137 -27.29 14.98 -0.92
N ILE A 138 -27.74 16.21 -1.18
CA ILE A 138 -28.60 16.51 -2.32
C ILE A 138 -27.74 16.92 -3.52
N ALA A 139 -27.69 16.05 -4.52
CA ALA A 139 -27.03 16.35 -5.78
C ALA A 139 -27.95 17.18 -6.69
N THR A 140 -27.40 18.19 -7.36
CA THR A 140 -28.13 19.14 -8.20
C THR A 140 -27.56 19.33 -9.60
N GLY A 141 -26.74 18.38 -10.05
CA GLY A 141 -26.07 18.42 -11.36
C GLY A 141 -25.74 17.04 -11.87
N VAL A 142 -24.75 16.94 -12.74
CA VAL A 142 -24.29 15.66 -13.30
C VAL A 142 -23.18 15.09 -12.43
N TYR A 143 -23.34 13.85 -11.98
CA TYR A 143 -22.32 13.10 -11.24
C TYR A 143 -22.25 11.66 -11.77
N TYR A 144 -21.06 11.14 -12.06
CA TYR A 144 -20.89 9.83 -12.72
C TYR A 144 -21.78 9.66 -13.98
N LYS A 145 -21.93 10.72 -14.76
CA LYS A 145 -22.80 10.78 -15.97
C LYS A 145 -24.30 10.58 -15.69
N GLN A 146 -24.71 10.58 -14.42
CA GLN A 146 -26.12 10.59 -14.05
C GLN A 146 -26.58 12.04 -13.83
N ASP A 147 -27.76 12.36 -14.35
CA ASP A 147 -28.38 13.67 -14.17
C ASP A 147 -29.21 13.69 -12.88
N TYR A 148 -28.75 14.46 -11.92
CA TYR A 148 -29.40 14.72 -10.63
C TYR A 148 -29.97 16.17 -10.55
N SER A 149 -30.15 16.87 -11.66
CA SER A 149 -30.55 18.29 -11.70
C SER A 149 -31.88 18.56 -11.00
N SER A 150 -32.72 17.55 -10.84
CA SER A 150 -34.00 17.67 -10.10
C SER A 150 -33.83 17.79 -8.57
N GLY A 151 -32.62 17.68 -8.05
CA GLY A 151 -32.35 17.63 -6.62
C GLY A 151 -32.61 16.24 -6.03
N VAL A 152 -31.62 15.35 -6.10
CA VAL A 152 -31.75 13.95 -5.67
C VAL A 152 -30.89 13.69 -4.45
N ASP A 153 -31.43 13.05 -3.43
CA ASP A 153 -30.71 12.60 -2.24
C ASP A 153 -29.86 11.37 -2.57
N ILE A 154 -28.57 11.61 -2.87
CA ILE A 154 -27.61 10.57 -3.22
C ILE A 154 -26.99 9.86 -2.01
N SER A 155 -27.40 10.20 -0.78
CA SER A 155 -27.08 9.38 0.38
C SER A 155 -27.85 8.06 0.39
N LYS A 156 -28.99 7.98 -0.29
CA LYS A 156 -29.86 6.79 -0.36
C LYS A 156 -29.40 5.84 -1.45
N TYR A 157 -29.08 4.60 -1.09
CA TYR A 157 -28.59 3.58 -2.03
C TYR A 157 -29.47 3.43 -3.28
N LYS A 158 -30.82 3.43 -3.11
CA LYS A 158 -31.78 3.34 -4.23
C LYS A 158 -31.66 4.42 -5.29
N ASN A 159 -30.97 5.53 -4.98
CA ASN A 159 -30.77 6.66 -5.88
C ASN A 159 -29.38 6.64 -6.54
N ILE A 160 -28.61 5.55 -6.39
CA ILE A 160 -27.27 5.38 -6.95
C ILE A 160 -27.29 4.27 -8.00
N PRO A 161 -27.68 4.55 -9.27
CA PRO A 161 -27.91 3.50 -10.27
C PRO A 161 -26.63 2.92 -10.88
N VAL A 162 -25.48 3.59 -10.75
CA VAL A 162 -24.21 3.24 -11.40
C VAL A 162 -23.08 3.13 -10.38
N PRO A 163 -21.95 2.47 -10.73
CA PRO A 163 -20.76 2.45 -9.88
C PRO A 163 -20.35 3.85 -9.46
N THR A 164 -20.31 4.10 -8.16
CA THR A 164 -20.15 5.46 -7.64
C THR A 164 -19.33 5.48 -6.37
N SER A 165 -18.37 6.39 -6.29
CA SER A 165 -17.68 6.73 -5.04
C SER A 165 -18.05 8.11 -4.54
N TYR A 166 -18.08 8.26 -3.24
CA TYR A 166 -18.11 9.52 -2.54
C TYR A 166 -16.85 9.67 -1.71
N MET A 167 -16.00 10.62 -2.06
CA MET A 167 -14.89 11.04 -1.21
C MET A 167 -15.27 12.39 -0.63
N ALA A 168 -15.45 12.45 0.70
CA ALA A 168 -15.77 13.69 1.37
C ALA A 168 -14.64 14.70 1.20
N ILE A 169 -15.00 15.96 0.96
CA ILE A 169 -14.08 17.07 1.17
C ILE A 169 -13.73 17.11 2.66
N ASN A 170 -12.99 17.96 3.16
CA ASN A 170 -12.57 18.03 4.55
C ASN A 170 -13.75 17.89 5.55
N SER A 171 -13.53 17.15 6.61
CA SER A 171 -14.43 17.03 7.75
C SER A 171 -13.63 17.06 9.05
N LYS A 172 -14.14 17.75 10.05
CA LYS A 172 -13.58 17.80 11.43
C LYS A 172 -14.12 16.70 12.34
N TYR A 173 -14.96 15.82 11.83
CA TYR A 173 -15.52 14.69 12.57
C TYR A 173 -14.76 13.40 12.32
N ASP A 174 -14.88 12.47 13.25
CA ASP A 174 -14.09 11.23 13.25
C ASP A 174 -14.81 10.02 12.64
N PHE A 175 -15.93 10.20 11.95
CA PHE A 175 -16.74 9.06 11.50
C PHE A 175 -17.21 9.14 10.04
N VAL A 176 -17.50 7.97 9.49
CA VAL A 176 -18.33 7.72 8.31
C VAL A 176 -19.09 6.42 8.53
N GLY A 177 -20.24 6.24 7.93
CA GLY A 177 -20.96 5.00 8.12
C GLY A 177 -22.20 4.85 7.24
N GLY A 178 -23.08 3.95 7.64
CA GLY A 178 -24.34 3.72 7.01
C GLY A 178 -25.36 3.12 7.96
N TYR A 179 -26.60 3.18 7.54
CA TYR A 179 -27.74 2.75 8.35
C TYR A 179 -28.82 2.10 7.49
N GLU A 180 -29.38 1.02 8.00
CA GLU A 180 -30.50 0.28 7.42
C GLU A 180 -31.76 0.59 8.21
N GLU A 181 -32.70 1.37 7.60
CA GLU A 181 -33.92 1.80 8.27
C GLU A 181 -34.84 0.64 8.67
N ASN A 182 -34.95 -0.40 7.80
CA ASN A 182 -35.85 -1.53 8.04
C ASN A 182 -35.46 -2.41 9.22
N VAL A 183 -34.18 -2.39 9.64
CA VAL A 183 -33.67 -3.14 10.78
C VAL A 183 -33.19 -2.26 11.93
N GLU A 184 -33.27 -0.95 11.77
CA GLU A 184 -32.82 0.05 12.73
C GLU A 184 -31.41 -0.19 13.25
N ALA A 185 -30.47 -0.49 12.34
CA ALA A 185 -29.08 -0.78 12.67
C ALA A 185 -28.15 -0.29 11.58
N GLY A 186 -26.91 -0.03 11.94
CA GLY A 186 -25.86 0.42 11.04
C GLY A 186 -24.47 0.08 11.53
N LEU A 187 -23.49 0.46 10.72
CA LEU A 187 -22.08 0.44 11.05
C LEU A 187 -21.51 1.85 10.95
N LEU A 188 -20.78 2.28 11.98
CA LEU A 188 -19.87 3.42 11.88
C LEU A 188 -18.42 2.91 11.81
N HIS A 189 -17.64 3.57 10.99
CA HIS A 189 -16.20 3.51 10.97
C HIS A 189 -15.67 4.80 11.60
N VAL A 190 -15.06 4.71 12.79
CA VAL A 190 -14.59 5.85 13.57
C VAL A 190 -13.06 5.87 13.57
N ALA A 191 -12.48 7.01 13.22
CA ALA A 191 -11.03 7.22 13.18
C ALA A 191 -10.70 8.71 13.35
N ASP A 192 -9.65 9.01 14.11
CA ASP A 192 -9.18 10.38 14.33
C ASP A 192 -8.93 11.10 12.99
N HIS A 193 -9.66 12.17 12.73
CA HIS A 193 -9.57 12.93 11.47
C HIS A 193 -8.23 13.65 11.29
N HIS A 194 -7.43 13.85 12.34
CA HIS A 194 -6.08 14.42 12.22
C HIS A 194 -5.08 13.41 11.62
N VAL A 195 -5.38 12.12 11.69
CA VAL A 195 -4.55 11.04 11.14
C VAL A 195 -5.22 10.40 9.93
N ASN A 196 -6.52 10.09 10.04
CA ASN A 196 -7.34 9.49 8.99
C ASN A 196 -8.40 10.51 8.53
N ALA A 197 -7.96 11.55 7.85
CA ALA A 197 -8.81 12.64 7.38
C ALA A 197 -9.83 12.19 6.33
N GLY A 198 -9.49 11.20 5.52
CA GLY A 198 -10.30 10.70 4.43
C GLY A 198 -11.52 9.92 4.89
N LYS A 199 -12.67 10.24 4.31
CA LYS A 199 -13.95 9.53 4.47
C LYS A 199 -14.50 9.23 3.10
N LYS A 200 -14.71 7.95 2.81
CA LYS A 200 -15.05 7.49 1.47
C LYS A 200 -16.08 6.38 1.52
N GLN A 201 -16.90 6.35 0.48
CA GLN A 201 -17.80 5.24 0.17
C GLN A 201 -17.61 4.79 -1.27
N TRP A 202 -17.78 3.50 -1.51
CA TRP A 202 -17.87 2.91 -2.84
C TRP A 202 -19.06 1.97 -2.94
N THR A 203 -19.73 1.94 -4.09
CA THR A 203 -20.74 0.94 -4.44
C THR A 203 -20.74 0.67 -5.94
N TRP A 204 -21.09 -0.54 -6.33
CA TRP A 204 -21.38 -0.88 -7.74
C TRP A 204 -22.68 -0.24 -8.25
N GLY A 205 -23.52 0.29 -7.36
CA GLY A 205 -24.82 0.88 -7.69
C GLY A 205 -25.95 -0.11 -7.72
N CYS A 206 -27.20 0.41 -7.68
CA CYS A 206 -28.42 -0.40 -7.60
C CYS A 206 -29.01 -0.78 -8.97
N GLY A 207 -28.45 -0.30 -10.09
CA GLY A 207 -28.90 -0.62 -11.44
C GLY A 207 -28.36 -1.95 -11.96
N ASP A 208 -28.74 -2.34 -13.19
CA ASP A 208 -28.45 -3.64 -13.78
C ASP A 208 -26.96 -3.97 -13.85
N PHE A 209 -26.12 -2.96 -14.12
CA PHE A 209 -24.67 -3.12 -14.16
C PHE A 209 -24.10 -3.51 -12.79
N GLY A 210 -24.55 -2.80 -11.73
CA GLY A 210 -24.12 -3.09 -10.36
C GLY A 210 -24.55 -4.49 -9.93
N GLN A 211 -25.79 -4.85 -10.19
CA GLN A 211 -26.32 -6.19 -9.89
C GLN A 211 -25.60 -7.30 -10.66
N ALA A 212 -25.16 -7.04 -11.90
CA ALA A 212 -24.34 -7.99 -12.64
C ALA A 212 -22.97 -8.19 -12.00
N TRP A 213 -22.34 -7.12 -11.50
CA TRP A 213 -21.09 -7.19 -10.76
C TRP A 213 -21.26 -7.91 -9.41
N ASP A 214 -22.33 -7.67 -8.67
CA ASP A 214 -22.62 -8.38 -7.43
C ASP A 214 -22.67 -9.90 -7.66
N ARG A 215 -23.39 -10.37 -8.68
CA ARG A 215 -23.41 -11.81 -9.05
C ARG A 215 -22.06 -12.34 -9.50
N ASN A 216 -21.25 -11.51 -10.16
CA ASN A 216 -19.89 -11.90 -10.55
C ASN A 216 -18.95 -12.09 -9.36
N LEU A 217 -19.13 -11.28 -8.30
CA LEU A 217 -18.26 -11.26 -7.12
C LEU A 217 -18.74 -12.19 -6.00
N THR A 218 -20.06 -12.41 -5.83
CA THR A 218 -20.64 -12.98 -4.61
C THR A 218 -21.72 -14.05 -4.84
N ASP A 219 -22.05 -14.40 -6.06
CA ASP A 219 -23.20 -15.24 -6.43
C ASP A 219 -24.54 -14.62 -5.96
N GLU A 220 -25.11 -15.10 -4.84
CA GLU A 220 -26.43 -14.70 -4.35
C GLU A 220 -26.39 -13.83 -3.08
N ASP A 221 -25.18 -13.45 -2.59
CA ASP A 221 -25.05 -12.67 -1.34
C ASP A 221 -25.59 -11.24 -1.47
N GLY A 222 -25.79 -10.76 -2.70
CA GLY A 222 -26.41 -9.46 -3.00
C GLY A 222 -25.44 -8.28 -2.93
N PRO A 223 -25.96 -7.04 -3.04
CA PRO A 223 -25.14 -5.86 -3.12
C PRO A 223 -24.56 -5.42 -1.78
N TYR A 224 -23.45 -4.70 -1.87
CA TYR A 224 -22.75 -4.15 -0.72
C TYR A 224 -22.26 -2.72 -0.98
N ILE A 225 -21.91 -2.02 0.09
CA ILE A 225 -21.21 -0.73 0.09
C ILE A 225 -19.92 -0.89 0.88
N GLU A 226 -18.88 -0.23 0.44
CA GLU A 226 -17.60 -0.09 1.14
C GLU A 226 -17.58 1.24 1.90
N LEU A 227 -17.35 1.19 3.21
CA LEU A 227 -17.29 2.36 4.10
C LEU A 227 -15.86 2.56 4.56
N MET A 228 -15.17 3.54 4.04
CA MET A 228 -13.74 3.70 4.21
C MET A 228 -13.35 4.91 5.03
N THR A 229 -12.39 4.76 5.94
CA THR A 229 -11.55 5.87 6.41
C THR A 229 -10.10 5.63 6.01
N GLY A 230 -9.40 6.71 5.71
CA GLY A 230 -8.03 6.65 5.25
C GLY A 230 -7.27 7.94 5.55
N MET A 231 -5.98 7.94 5.26
CA MET A 231 -5.10 9.06 5.63
C MET A 231 -5.27 10.31 4.74
N TYR A 232 -6.00 10.21 3.63
CA TYR A 232 -6.10 11.29 2.64
C TYR A 232 -7.54 11.60 2.30
N CYS A 233 -7.84 12.87 2.04
CA CYS A 233 -9.19 13.35 1.81
C CYS A 233 -9.45 13.87 0.39
N ASP A 234 -8.41 14.03 -0.44
CA ASP A 234 -8.61 14.71 -1.72
C ASP A 234 -9.06 13.78 -2.84
N ASN A 235 -8.44 12.65 -3.01
CA ASN A 235 -8.86 11.65 -3.99
C ASN A 235 -8.14 10.31 -3.77
N GLN A 236 -8.48 9.33 -4.56
CA GLN A 236 -7.77 8.08 -4.71
C GLN A 236 -7.28 8.00 -6.17
N PRO A 237 -6.00 7.70 -6.44
CA PRO A 237 -4.95 7.44 -5.46
C PRO A 237 -4.32 8.73 -4.94
N ASP A 238 -4.54 9.04 -3.67
CA ASP A 238 -3.81 10.10 -3.00
C ASP A 238 -2.76 9.47 -2.10
N PHE A 239 -1.49 9.79 -2.35
CA PHE A 239 -0.34 9.18 -1.69
C PHE A 239 0.47 10.22 -0.93
N THR A 240 1.15 9.78 0.12
CA THR A 240 2.25 10.55 0.72
C THR A 240 3.51 9.71 0.81
N TRP A 241 4.55 10.28 1.40
CA TRP A 241 5.83 9.62 1.54
C TRP A 241 6.01 9.03 2.92
N LEU A 242 6.50 7.78 2.98
CA LEU A 242 7.21 7.23 4.12
C LEU A 242 8.70 7.42 3.89
N GLN A 243 9.36 8.09 4.81
CA GLN A 243 10.80 8.28 4.75
C GLN A 243 11.54 6.94 4.95
N PRO A 244 12.81 6.82 4.60
CA PRO A 244 13.58 5.63 4.87
C PRO A 244 13.44 5.19 6.33
N TYR A 245 13.05 3.93 6.55
CA TYR A 245 12.89 3.31 7.87
C TYR A 245 11.85 3.98 8.80
N GLU A 246 10.98 4.83 8.28
CA GLU A 246 9.89 5.44 9.04
C GLU A 246 8.77 4.44 9.30
N GLU A 247 8.27 4.40 10.53
CA GLU A 247 7.03 3.74 10.93
C GLU A 247 5.94 4.76 11.24
N LYS A 248 4.71 4.49 10.83
CA LYS A 248 3.51 5.20 11.25
C LYS A 248 2.55 4.19 11.85
N GLU A 249 1.91 4.58 12.97
CA GLU A 249 0.88 3.77 13.64
C GLU A 249 -0.33 4.61 14.01
N TRP A 250 -1.52 3.97 13.98
CA TRP A 250 -2.79 4.59 14.38
C TRP A 250 -3.84 3.53 14.68
N LYS A 251 -5.02 4.01 15.13
CA LYS A 251 -6.17 3.16 15.46
C LYS A 251 -7.42 3.61 14.72
N GLN A 252 -8.27 2.65 14.38
CA GLN A 252 -9.58 2.84 13.78
C GLN A 252 -10.57 1.91 14.47
N TYR A 253 -11.87 2.25 14.47
CA TYR A 253 -12.90 1.49 15.18
C TYR A 253 -14.06 1.18 14.25
N PHE A 254 -14.46 -0.08 14.20
CA PHE A 254 -15.71 -0.49 13.55
C PHE A 254 -16.75 -0.70 14.63
N MET A 255 -17.81 0.10 14.58
CA MET A 255 -18.80 0.24 15.63
C MET A 255 -20.19 -0.07 15.09
N PRO A 256 -20.71 -1.31 15.26
CA PRO A 256 -22.13 -1.58 15.01
C PRO A 256 -22.98 -0.82 16.00
N TYR A 257 -24.09 -0.22 15.54
CA TYR A 257 -24.98 0.58 16.35
C TYR A 257 -26.46 0.37 15.98
N SER A 258 -27.38 0.80 16.85
CA SER A 258 -28.80 0.67 16.61
C SER A 258 -29.58 1.89 17.09
N ALA A 259 -30.78 2.07 16.52
CA ALA A 259 -31.80 3.08 16.86
C ALA A 259 -31.44 4.55 16.60
N VAL A 260 -30.15 4.93 16.49
CA VAL A 260 -29.72 6.33 16.37
C VAL A 260 -30.10 6.94 15.01
N GLY A 261 -30.11 6.13 13.95
CA GLY A 261 -30.36 6.61 12.59
C GLY A 261 -29.24 7.50 12.05
N MET A 262 -29.59 8.70 11.54
CA MET A 262 -28.61 9.67 11.04
C MET A 262 -27.79 10.26 12.18
N VAL A 263 -26.53 9.87 12.25
CA VAL A 263 -25.60 10.26 13.31
C VAL A 263 -25.16 11.72 13.13
N LYS A 264 -25.08 12.45 14.21
CA LYS A 264 -24.57 13.84 14.25
C LYS A 264 -23.13 13.92 14.74
N ASN A 265 -22.75 13.08 15.71
CA ASN A 265 -21.37 12.88 16.10
C ASN A 265 -21.17 11.51 16.73
N ALA A 266 -19.95 11.01 16.65
CA ALA A 266 -19.53 9.74 17.23
C ALA A 266 -18.10 9.80 17.71
N THR A 267 -17.85 9.17 18.85
CA THR A 267 -16.55 8.81 19.38
C THR A 267 -16.50 7.28 19.56
N LYS A 268 -15.38 6.72 19.97
CA LYS A 268 -15.34 5.30 20.31
C LYS A 268 -16.19 4.92 21.54
N GLU A 269 -16.60 5.91 22.35
CA GLU A 269 -17.41 5.70 23.56
C GLU A 269 -18.90 5.79 23.28
N ALA A 270 -19.33 6.73 22.41
CA ALA A 270 -20.76 7.06 22.26
C ALA A 270 -21.10 7.60 20.87
N ILE A 271 -22.33 7.41 20.46
CA ILE A 271 -22.92 7.87 19.19
C ILE A 271 -24.19 8.64 19.49
N VAL A 272 -24.33 9.85 18.93
CA VAL A 272 -25.51 10.70 19.16
C VAL A 272 -26.15 11.16 17.88
N THR A 273 -27.47 11.37 17.97
CA THR A 273 -28.21 12.23 17.07
C THR A 273 -29.05 13.23 17.86
N LEU A 274 -29.21 14.42 17.28
CA LEU A 274 -30.13 15.46 17.73
C LEU A 274 -31.05 15.76 16.55
N LYS A 275 -32.36 15.56 16.74
CA LYS A 275 -33.39 15.72 15.72
C LYS A 275 -34.42 16.75 16.13
N LYS A 276 -35.02 17.42 15.15
CA LYS A 276 -36.21 18.22 15.33
C LYS A 276 -37.42 17.42 14.88
N ASN A 277 -38.44 17.32 15.76
CA ASN A 277 -39.71 16.71 15.47
C ASN A 277 -40.81 17.70 15.85
N GLU A 278 -41.35 18.40 14.84
CA GLU A 278 -42.32 19.48 15.00
C GLU A 278 -41.85 20.57 16.00
N TYR A 279 -42.39 20.58 17.23
CA TYR A 279 -42.08 21.56 18.29
C TYR A 279 -41.15 21.02 19.37
N LYS A 280 -40.65 19.78 19.20
CA LYS A 280 -39.78 19.09 20.16
C LYS A 280 -38.40 18.85 19.56
N GLY A 281 -37.39 18.90 20.42
CA GLY A 281 -36.08 18.29 20.16
C GLY A 281 -36.07 16.84 20.66
N GLU A 282 -35.35 16.00 19.98
CA GLU A 282 -35.15 14.61 20.35
C GLU A 282 -33.68 14.27 20.32
N VAL A 283 -33.19 13.70 21.41
CA VAL A 283 -31.83 13.13 21.50
C VAL A 283 -31.95 11.61 21.49
N ILE A 284 -31.11 10.93 20.68
CA ILE A 284 -30.92 9.49 20.80
C ILE A 284 -29.44 9.26 21.02
N LEU A 285 -29.12 8.53 22.09
CA LEU A 285 -27.79 8.20 22.52
C LEU A 285 -27.59 6.68 22.52
N TYR A 286 -26.50 6.23 21.93
CA TYR A 286 -25.99 4.87 22.00
C TYR A 286 -24.58 4.88 22.62
N THR A 287 -24.25 3.94 23.47
CA THR A 287 -22.91 3.78 24.05
C THR A 287 -22.30 2.43 23.69
N THR A 288 -20.99 2.40 23.51
CA THR A 288 -20.25 1.18 23.15
C THR A 288 -19.88 0.32 24.36
N SER A 289 -20.20 0.78 25.55
CA SER A 289 -19.96 0.09 26.83
C SER A 289 -21.11 0.34 27.80
N VAL A 290 -21.08 -0.40 28.91
CA VAL A 290 -21.93 -0.09 30.06
C VAL A 290 -21.34 1.13 30.79
N TYR A 291 -22.18 2.16 30.97
CA TYR A 291 -21.86 3.34 31.77
C TYR A 291 -22.98 3.58 32.79
N LYS A 292 -22.59 3.93 34.03
CA LYS A 292 -23.53 4.32 35.05
C LYS A 292 -23.66 5.85 35.12
N SER A 293 -24.89 6.34 35.37
CA SER A 293 -25.16 7.76 35.62
C SER A 293 -24.64 8.68 34.49
N VAL A 294 -24.86 8.31 33.23
CA VAL A 294 -24.52 9.17 32.07
C VAL A 294 -25.46 10.36 32.04
N ARG A 295 -24.91 11.56 32.04
CA ARG A 295 -25.67 12.81 31.95
C ARG A 295 -25.80 13.27 30.51
N ILE A 296 -27.02 13.51 30.06
CA ILE A 296 -27.34 14.10 28.75
C ILE A 296 -27.77 15.56 29.00
N LEU A 297 -27.00 16.49 28.47
CA LEU A 297 -27.26 17.94 28.65
C LEU A 297 -27.42 18.63 27.30
N VAL A 298 -28.57 19.28 27.10
CA VAL A 298 -28.85 20.15 25.94
C VAL A 298 -29.01 21.58 26.39
N THR A 299 -28.21 22.48 25.82
CA THR A 299 -28.17 23.90 26.20
C THR A 299 -28.17 24.82 24.98
N CYS A 300 -28.59 26.09 25.20
CA CYS A 300 -28.37 27.18 24.26
C CYS A 300 -28.23 28.49 25.03
N GLY A 301 -27.17 29.25 24.79
CA GLY A 301 -26.95 30.55 25.45
C GLY A 301 -26.96 30.48 26.98
N GLY A 302 -26.51 29.42 27.58
CA GLY A 302 -26.50 29.15 29.02
C GLY A 302 -27.84 28.65 29.60
N LYS A 303 -28.92 28.59 28.82
CA LYS A 303 -30.19 28.01 29.21
C LYS A 303 -30.21 26.51 28.95
N VAL A 304 -30.74 25.75 29.92
CA VAL A 304 -30.89 24.28 29.84
C VAL A 304 -32.27 23.94 29.24
N TYR A 305 -32.26 23.02 28.27
CA TYR A 305 -33.45 22.49 27.60
C TYR A 305 -33.66 21.00 27.92
N LEU A 306 -32.58 20.25 28.18
CA LEU A 306 -32.62 18.86 28.68
C LEU A 306 -31.46 18.68 29.66
N ASP A 307 -31.73 18.06 30.78
CA ASP A 307 -30.74 17.59 31.74
C ASP A 307 -31.29 16.30 32.36
N SER A 308 -30.75 15.18 31.91
CA SER A 308 -31.20 13.85 32.34
C SER A 308 -30.03 12.94 32.63
N ILE A 309 -30.25 11.94 33.48
CA ILE A 309 -29.23 10.97 33.88
C ILE A 309 -29.77 9.56 33.65
N HIS A 310 -28.95 8.73 32.96
CA HIS A 310 -29.31 7.36 32.61
C HIS A 310 -28.17 6.39 32.85
N ASP A 311 -28.52 5.15 33.24
CA ASP A 311 -27.61 4.03 33.08
C ASP A 311 -27.68 3.56 31.62
N MET A 312 -26.52 3.39 31.00
CA MET A 312 -26.42 3.11 29.58
C MET A 312 -25.79 1.73 29.33
N SER A 313 -26.23 1.08 28.25
CA SER A 313 -25.59 -0.12 27.74
C SER A 313 -25.69 -0.20 26.21
N PRO A 314 -24.86 -0.96 25.55
CA PRO A 314 -24.97 -1.17 24.09
C PRO A 314 -26.27 -1.87 23.67
N ALA A 315 -26.95 -2.54 24.58
CA ALA A 315 -28.22 -3.22 24.31
C ALA A 315 -29.42 -2.27 24.30
N GLU A 316 -29.34 -1.16 25.02
CA GLU A 316 -30.46 -0.27 25.31
C GLU A 316 -30.11 1.19 25.01
N PRO A 317 -30.24 1.65 23.75
CA PRO A 317 -30.11 3.07 23.42
C PRO A 317 -31.16 3.91 24.16
N VAL A 318 -30.78 5.09 24.60
CA VAL A 318 -31.69 6.04 25.28
C VAL A 318 -32.23 7.02 24.28
N LYS A 319 -33.54 7.29 24.39
CA LYS A 319 -34.26 8.28 23.59
C LYS A 319 -34.96 9.25 24.52
N GLU A 320 -34.61 10.54 24.40
CA GLU A 320 -35.18 11.65 25.19
C GLU A 320 -35.74 12.72 24.30
N SER A 321 -36.90 13.25 24.74
CA SER A 321 -37.56 14.38 24.05
C SER A 321 -37.68 15.60 24.96
N PHE A 322 -37.51 16.79 24.41
CA PHE A 322 -37.61 18.03 25.16
C PHE A 322 -38.34 19.13 24.33
N ALA A 323 -38.94 20.10 25.01
CA ALA A 323 -39.61 21.20 24.35
C ALA A 323 -38.59 22.25 23.85
N LEU A 324 -38.73 22.69 22.60
CA LEU A 324 -37.86 23.72 22.01
C LEU A 324 -38.12 25.13 22.56
N ASN A 325 -39.36 25.41 23.02
CA ASN A 325 -39.73 26.68 23.65
C ASN A 325 -39.27 27.93 22.87
N GLY A 326 -39.33 27.88 21.54
CA GLY A 326 -38.94 28.99 20.66
C GLY A 326 -37.46 29.17 20.38
N VAL A 327 -36.58 28.26 20.87
CA VAL A 327 -35.18 28.29 20.50
C VAL A 327 -34.97 27.80 19.06
N GLU A 328 -34.03 28.42 18.38
CA GLU A 328 -33.60 27.91 17.10
C GLU A 328 -32.84 26.56 17.29
N PHE A 329 -33.30 25.54 16.59
CA PHE A 329 -32.77 24.18 16.74
C PHE A 329 -31.26 24.09 16.47
N ASP A 330 -30.78 24.79 15.44
CA ASP A 330 -29.38 24.82 15.04
C ASP A 330 -28.48 25.63 16.01
N SER A 331 -29.04 26.22 17.08
CA SER A 331 -28.30 26.91 18.15
C SER A 331 -28.09 26.04 19.40
N LEU A 332 -28.59 24.79 19.38
CA LEU A 332 -28.51 23.88 20.49
C LEU A 332 -27.12 23.22 20.53
N LYS A 333 -26.59 23.08 21.76
CA LYS A 333 -25.41 22.29 22.07
C LYS A 333 -25.81 21.09 22.90
N LEU A 334 -25.45 19.87 22.45
CA LEU A 334 -25.62 18.61 23.15
C LEU A 334 -24.27 18.19 23.70
N CYS A 335 -24.18 17.89 25.01
CA CYS A 335 -23.01 17.28 25.63
C CYS A 335 -23.44 16.05 26.42
N VAL A 336 -22.67 14.98 26.35
CA VAL A 336 -22.88 13.73 27.07
C VAL A 336 -21.67 13.47 27.96
N TYR A 337 -21.90 13.28 29.26
CA TYR A 337 -20.85 13.09 30.26
C TYR A 337 -20.99 11.73 30.94
N ASP A 338 -19.85 11.13 31.28
CA ASP A 338 -19.82 10.00 32.22
C ASP A 338 -20.04 10.47 33.68
N ASN A 339 -20.09 9.53 34.60
CA ASN A 339 -20.25 9.81 36.04
C ASN A 339 -19.09 10.58 36.69
N ASN A 340 -17.95 10.71 36.00
CA ASN A 340 -16.78 11.50 36.44
C ASN A 340 -16.73 12.88 35.80
N GLY A 341 -17.71 13.23 34.97
CA GLY A 341 -17.74 14.49 34.23
C GLY A 341 -16.87 14.51 32.96
N LYS A 342 -16.34 13.38 32.53
CA LYS A 342 -15.65 13.28 31.24
C LYS A 342 -16.67 13.32 30.12
N VAL A 343 -16.40 14.14 29.10
CA VAL A 343 -17.22 14.17 27.86
C VAL A 343 -17.04 12.85 27.11
N LEU A 344 -18.13 12.15 26.87
CA LEU A 344 -18.17 10.96 26.01
C LEU A 344 -18.37 11.33 24.54
N VAL A 345 -19.28 12.25 24.26
CA VAL A 345 -19.52 12.82 22.93
C VAL A 345 -20.22 14.17 23.08
N GLU A 346 -19.97 15.09 22.16
CA GLU A 346 -20.70 16.36 22.07
C GLU A 346 -21.12 16.66 20.63
N TYR A 347 -22.14 17.47 20.45
CA TYR A 347 -22.58 17.97 19.17
C TYR A 347 -23.12 19.39 19.28
N GLU A 348 -22.64 20.23 18.38
CA GLU A 348 -23.19 21.58 18.13
C GLU A 348 -23.43 21.69 16.63
N ALA A 349 -24.59 22.20 16.23
CA ALA A 349 -24.92 22.28 14.81
C ALA A 349 -23.91 23.15 14.06
N GLU A 350 -23.51 22.70 12.87
CA GLU A 350 -22.64 23.47 12.00
C GLU A 350 -23.30 24.78 11.59
N LYS A 351 -22.54 25.86 11.62
CA LYS A 351 -23.01 27.12 11.02
C LYS A 351 -23.27 26.89 9.54
N LYS A 352 -24.43 27.35 9.08
CA LYS A 352 -24.80 27.27 7.66
C LYS A 352 -23.92 28.21 6.84
N GLU A 353 -22.73 27.82 6.54
CA GLU A 353 -21.86 28.48 5.58
C GLU A 353 -22.03 27.82 4.21
N ILE A 354 -22.30 28.63 3.18
CA ILE A 354 -22.27 28.15 1.80
C ILE A 354 -20.78 28.02 1.42
N LYS A 355 -20.22 26.82 1.60
CA LYS A 355 -18.87 26.53 1.14
C LYS A 355 -18.91 26.32 -0.38
N PRO A 356 -18.00 26.93 -1.14
CA PRO A 356 -17.94 26.69 -2.58
C PRO A 356 -17.61 25.22 -2.86
N ILE A 357 -18.26 24.64 -3.86
CA ILE A 357 -17.88 23.32 -4.38
C ILE A 357 -16.59 23.49 -5.17
N PRO A 358 -15.53 22.73 -4.88
CA PRO A 358 -14.28 22.89 -5.59
C PRO A 358 -14.40 22.43 -7.05
N ASP A 359 -13.55 23.01 -7.89
CA ASP A 359 -13.44 22.60 -9.29
C ASP A 359 -12.90 21.16 -9.41
N PRO A 360 -13.32 20.43 -10.45
CA PRO A 360 -12.66 19.18 -10.83
C PRO A 360 -11.15 19.34 -11.10
N ALA A 361 -10.39 18.28 -10.89
CA ALA A 361 -8.96 18.25 -11.21
C ALA A 361 -8.72 18.48 -12.71
N LYS A 362 -7.64 19.19 -13.03
CA LYS A 362 -7.21 19.46 -14.40
C LYS A 362 -5.97 18.63 -14.72
N ALA A 363 -5.85 18.20 -15.97
CA ALA A 363 -4.67 17.50 -16.46
C ALA A 363 -3.41 18.35 -16.31
N ALA A 364 -2.25 17.72 -16.10
CA ALA A 364 -0.97 18.41 -16.08
C ALA A 364 -0.71 19.10 -17.43
N LYS A 365 -0.15 20.30 -17.39
CA LYS A 365 0.26 21.05 -18.60
C LYS A 365 1.48 20.40 -19.22
N ASP A 366 1.69 20.62 -20.53
CA ASP A 366 2.96 20.27 -21.16
C ASP A 366 4.13 20.96 -20.40
N PRO A 367 5.26 20.28 -20.16
CA PRO A 367 6.39 20.87 -19.44
C PRO A 367 6.84 22.22 -19.99
N LYS A 368 6.85 22.39 -21.33
CA LYS A 368 7.25 23.64 -21.99
C LYS A 368 6.31 24.82 -21.72
N ASP A 369 5.05 24.52 -21.41
CA ASP A 369 4.03 25.54 -21.10
C ASP A 369 4.04 25.98 -19.63
N ILE A 370 4.90 25.40 -18.81
CA ILE A 370 5.09 25.77 -17.41
C ILE A 370 6.21 26.78 -17.30
N ALA A 371 5.91 27.97 -16.78
CA ALA A 371 6.86 29.09 -16.81
C ALA A 371 7.98 28.96 -15.77
N SER A 372 7.70 28.49 -14.56
CA SER A 372 8.66 28.48 -13.45
C SER A 372 9.27 27.10 -13.20
N ILE A 373 10.54 27.06 -12.83
CA ILE A 373 11.26 25.86 -12.39
C ILE A 373 10.57 25.23 -11.18
N GLU A 374 10.13 26.05 -10.21
CA GLU A 374 9.37 25.61 -9.06
C GLU A 374 8.15 24.79 -9.46
N GLN A 375 7.34 25.29 -10.39
CA GLN A 375 6.13 24.61 -10.83
C GLN A 375 6.44 23.35 -11.64
N LEU A 376 7.53 23.32 -12.40
CA LEU A 376 8.01 22.11 -13.07
C LEU A 376 8.37 21.03 -12.05
N TYR A 377 9.19 21.39 -11.04
CA TYR A 377 9.54 20.46 -9.98
C TYR A 377 8.29 19.91 -9.25
N LEU A 378 7.38 20.79 -8.79
CA LEU A 378 6.18 20.39 -8.06
C LEU A 378 5.26 19.50 -8.91
N THR A 379 5.15 19.77 -10.21
CA THR A 379 4.36 18.93 -11.12
C THR A 379 5.00 17.55 -11.28
N GLY A 380 6.30 17.49 -11.50
CA GLY A 380 7.04 16.22 -11.59
C GLY A 380 6.91 15.40 -10.31
N LEU A 381 7.10 16.04 -9.13
CA LEU A 381 6.96 15.40 -7.83
C LEU A 381 5.54 14.85 -7.60
N HIS A 382 4.51 15.61 -7.96
CA HIS A 382 3.12 15.19 -7.87
C HIS A 382 2.86 13.94 -8.74
N LEU A 383 3.31 13.95 -10.00
CA LEU A 383 3.16 12.82 -10.91
C LEU A 383 3.89 11.55 -10.39
N GLU A 384 5.06 11.73 -9.77
CA GLU A 384 5.82 10.63 -9.17
C GLU A 384 5.11 10.11 -7.91
N GLN A 385 4.62 10.99 -7.05
CA GLN A 385 3.87 10.65 -5.84
C GLN A 385 2.61 9.85 -6.16
N TYR A 386 1.87 10.26 -7.19
CA TYR A 386 0.66 9.58 -7.66
C TYR A 386 0.94 8.37 -8.56
N ARG A 387 2.21 8.10 -8.87
CA ARG A 387 2.59 7.01 -9.78
C ARG A 387 1.83 7.10 -11.11
N HIS A 388 1.75 8.30 -11.67
CA HIS A 388 0.92 8.57 -12.83
C HIS A 388 1.34 7.71 -14.03
N ALA A 389 0.37 7.03 -14.65
CA ALA A 389 0.67 6.06 -15.71
C ALA A 389 1.04 6.71 -17.05
N THR A 390 0.43 7.85 -17.36
CA THR A 390 0.52 8.48 -18.68
C THR A 390 1.59 9.56 -18.76
N TYR A 391 1.71 10.41 -17.72
CA TYR A 391 2.69 11.49 -17.67
C TYR A 391 3.96 11.03 -16.95
N ASN A 392 5.12 11.28 -17.54
CA ASN A 392 6.40 10.98 -16.91
C ASN A 392 6.88 12.15 -16.06
N PRO A 393 7.22 11.95 -14.78
CA PRO A 393 7.79 13.00 -13.96
C PRO A 393 9.12 13.53 -14.51
N THR A 394 9.91 12.67 -15.17
CA THR A 394 11.21 13.04 -15.76
C THR A 394 11.11 14.09 -16.85
N ASP A 395 9.99 14.17 -17.58
CA ASP A 395 9.81 15.17 -18.63
C ASP A 395 9.80 16.58 -18.02
N TYR A 396 9.25 16.73 -16.83
CA TYR A 396 9.21 17.98 -16.08
C TYR A 396 10.55 18.30 -15.42
N TYR A 397 11.20 17.32 -14.81
CA TYR A 397 12.53 17.51 -14.21
C TYR A 397 13.58 17.85 -15.26
N MET A 398 13.58 17.19 -16.42
CA MET A 398 14.51 17.46 -17.51
C MET A 398 14.26 18.82 -18.17
N GLU A 399 13.01 19.25 -18.31
CA GLU A 399 12.69 20.59 -18.77
C GLU A 399 13.23 21.64 -17.79
N ALA A 400 13.06 21.43 -16.48
CA ALA A 400 13.64 22.31 -15.46
C ALA A 400 15.17 22.36 -15.56
N LEU A 401 15.84 21.22 -15.66
CA LEU A 401 17.31 21.13 -15.78
C LEU A 401 17.85 21.67 -17.09
N SER A 402 17.05 21.68 -18.18
CA SER A 402 17.45 22.34 -19.44
C SER A 402 17.53 23.85 -19.30
N ARG A 403 16.73 24.45 -18.40
CA ARG A 403 16.71 25.89 -18.12
C ARG A 403 17.69 26.26 -16.97
N GLU A 404 17.79 25.42 -15.97
CA GLU A 404 18.65 25.61 -14.80
C GLU A 404 19.35 24.28 -14.43
N PRO A 405 20.52 24.00 -15.05
CA PRO A 405 21.22 22.73 -14.86
C PRO A 405 21.63 22.44 -13.40
N GLY A 406 21.78 23.48 -12.59
CA GLY A 406 22.14 23.40 -11.17
C GLY A 406 20.96 23.30 -10.21
N ASP A 407 19.69 23.19 -10.67
CA ASP A 407 18.56 23.07 -9.74
C ASP A 407 18.72 21.82 -8.85
N VAL A 408 18.84 22.05 -7.54
CA VAL A 408 19.13 21.00 -6.55
C VAL A 408 18.04 19.94 -6.50
N ARG A 409 16.80 20.38 -6.52
CA ARG A 409 15.64 19.48 -6.33
C ARG A 409 15.40 18.60 -7.54
N CYS A 410 15.49 19.18 -8.74
CA CYS A 410 15.32 18.43 -9.98
C CYS A 410 16.48 17.45 -10.21
N ASN A 411 17.72 17.83 -9.89
CA ASN A 411 18.86 16.91 -9.92
C ASN A 411 18.66 15.77 -8.90
N ASN A 412 18.33 16.07 -7.65
CA ASN A 412 18.08 15.05 -6.64
C ASN A 412 16.91 14.11 -7.04
N ALA A 413 15.82 14.65 -7.60
CA ALA A 413 14.68 13.86 -8.06
C ALA A 413 15.05 12.95 -9.24
N MET A 414 15.84 13.44 -10.21
CA MET A 414 16.34 12.61 -11.32
C MET A 414 17.25 11.48 -10.82
N GLY A 415 18.15 11.80 -9.89
CA GLY A 415 19.02 10.79 -9.26
C GLY A 415 18.18 9.70 -8.56
N LEU A 416 17.18 10.08 -7.75
CA LEU A 416 16.27 9.14 -7.08
C LEU A 416 15.45 8.31 -8.08
N PHE A 417 14.97 8.93 -9.15
CA PHE A 417 14.26 8.22 -10.21
C PHE A 417 15.11 7.10 -10.83
N LEU A 418 16.38 7.36 -11.06
CA LEU A 418 17.34 6.38 -11.59
C LEU A 418 17.73 5.32 -10.54
N MET A 419 17.92 5.74 -9.27
CA MET A 419 18.18 4.82 -8.16
C MET A 419 17.09 3.76 -8.00
N ARG A 420 15.82 4.19 -7.98
CA ARG A 420 14.67 3.28 -7.91
C ARG A 420 14.59 2.29 -9.07
N ARG A 421 15.30 2.57 -10.16
CA ARG A 421 15.37 1.74 -11.37
C ARG A 421 16.66 0.95 -11.51
N GLY A 422 17.47 0.89 -10.44
CA GLY A 422 18.73 0.14 -10.45
C GLY A 422 19.86 0.76 -11.26
N GLN A 423 19.69 1.99 -11.77
CA GLN A 423 20.67 2.71 -12.58
C GLN A 423 21.64 3.52 -11.71
N PHE A 424 22.33 2.85 -10.79
CA PHE A 424 23.13 3.48 -9.74
C PHE A 424 24.21 4.42 -10.29
N ALA A 425 24.99 3.96 -11.26
CA ALA A 425 26.05 4.78 -11.87
C ALA A 425 25.49 5.99 -12.65
N LYS A 426 24.32 5.85 -13.28
CA LYS A 426 23.67 6.96 -13.98
C LYS A 426 23.05 7.97 -13.01
N ALA A 427 22.69 7.56 -11.79
CA ALA A 427 22.15 8.43 -10.75
C ALA A 427 23.21 9.33 -10.12
N GLN A 428 24.44 8.82 -9.97
CA GLN A 428 25.56 9.50 -9.28
C GLN A 428 25.78 10.94 -9.75
N PRO A 429 25.95 11.26 -11.07
CA PRO A 429 26.22 12.62 -11.51
C PRO A 429 25.11 13.63 -11.20
N TYR A 430 23.85 13.19 -11.10
CA TYR A 430 22.76 14.06 -10.70
C TYR A 430 22.86 14.44 -9.21
N PHE A 431 23.21 13.51 -8.33
CA PHE A 431 23.44 13.82 -6.93
C PHE A 431 24.67 14.72 -6.74
N GLU A 432 25.73 14.47 -7.48
CA GLU A 432 26.94 15.31 -7.46
C GLU A 432 26.63 16.75 -7.92
N ALA A 433 25.82 16.93 -8.97
CA ALA A 433 25.37 18.24 -9.44
C ALA A 433 24.51 18.97 -8.37
N ALA A 434 23.58 18.26 -7.73
CA ALA A 434 22.79 18.81 -6.63
C ALA A 434 23.67 19.27 -5.47
N ILE A 435 24.66 18.44 -5.07
CA ILE A 435 25.61 18.75 -3.99
C ILE A 435 26.49 19.94 -4.36
N ALA A 436 27.03 20.00 -5.59
CA ALA A 436 27.87 21.11 -6.02
C ALA A 436 27.17 22.46 -5.85
N THR A 437 25.89 22.56 -6.23
CA THR A 437 25.10 23.79 -6.00
C THR A 437 24.84 24.05 -4.53
N LEU A 438 24.50 23.02 -3.73
CA LEU A 438 24.23 23.17 -2.31
C LEU A 438 25.42 23.70 -1.53
N ILE A 439 26.64 23.27 -1.85
CA ILE A 439 27.85 23.62 -1.10
C ILE A 439 28.57 24.85 -1.67
N GLU A 440 28.13 25.44 -2.78
CA GLU A 440 28.77 26.61 -3.40
C GLU A 440 29.06 27.74 -2.42
N ARG A 441 28.10 28.02 -1.52
CA ARG A 441 28.21 29.10 -0.55
C ARG A 441 28.31 28.62 0.90
N ASN A 442 27.91 27.39 1.16
CA ASN A 442 27.94 26.81 2.50
C ASN A 442 28.35 25.34 2.45
N PRO A 443 29.60 25.00 2.88
CA PRO A 443 30.06 23.62 2.86
C PRO A 443 29.27 22.66 3.78
N ASN A 444 28.41 23.21 4.66
CA ASN A 444 27.53 22.46 5.55
C ASN A 444 26.07 22.85 5.32
N PRO A 445 25.47 22.45 4.18
CA PRO A 445 24.09 22.78 3.88
C PRO A 445 23.14 22.14 4.89
N ILE A 446 21.97 22.76 5.10
CA ILE A 446 20.93 22.21 5.97
C ILE A 446 20.28 20.95 5.38
N ASP A 447 20.21 20.87 4.04
CA ASP A 447 19.68 19.70 3.32
C ASP A 447 20.79 18.67 3.10
N GLY A 448 20.66 17.53 3.73
CA GLY A 448 21.57 16.38 3.60
C GLY A 448 21.08 15.28 2.65
N GLU A 449 19.88 15.43 2.06
CA GLU A 449 19.28 14.36 1.25
C GLU A 449 20.12 13.99 0.03
N PRO A 450 20.66 14.93 -0.78
CA PRO A 450 21.54 14.58 -1.89
C PRO A 450 22.81 13.83 -1.48
N HIS A 451 23.39 14.16 -0.31
CA HIS A 451 24.55 13.42 0.21
C HIS A 451 24.16 11.99 0.61
N TYR A 452 23.02 11.81 1.27
CA TYR A 452 22.49 10.50 1.63
C TYR A 452 22.23 9.63 0.39
N ASN A 453 21.59 10.20 -0.63
CA ASN A 453 21.28 9.51 -1.88
C ASN A 453 22.54 9.17 -2.67
N LEU A 454 23.54 10.06 -2.69
CA LEU A 454 24.87 9.78 -3.26
C LEU A 454 25.55 8.60 -2.53
N GLY A 455 25.49 8.59 -1.20
CA GLY A 455 26.02 7.49 -0.38
C GLY A 455 25.42 6.14 -0.79
N TRP A 456 24.11 6.07 -1.00
CA TRP A 456 23.46 4.84 -1.47
C TRP A 456 23.84 4.48 -2.90
N SER A 457 23.94 5.47 -3.81
CA SER A 457 24.40 5.23 -5.19
C SER A 457 25.80 4.61 -5.20
N LEU A 458 26.70 5.15 -4.41
CA LEU A 458 28.09 4.67 -4.29
C LEU A 458 28.16 3.29 -3.61
N LYS A 459 27.40 3.07 -2.53
CA LYS A 459 27.32 1.78 -1.84
C LYS A 459 26.86 0.66 -2.77
N MET A 460 25.82 0.89 -3.57
CA MET A 460 25.31 -0.08 -4.55
C MET A 460 26.30 -0.35 -5.70
N GLN A 461 27.26 0.55 -5.92
CA GLN A 461 28.38 0.35 -6.85
C GLN A 461 29.58 -0.32 -6.18
N GLY A 462 29.54 -0.63 -4.87
CA GLY A 462 30.65 -1.20 -4.11
C GLY A 462 31.75 -0.19 -3.74
N LYS A 463 31.52 1.11 -3.92
CA LYS A 463 32.43 2.21 -3.57
C LYS A 463 32.23 2.60 -2.10
N PHE A 464 32.67 1.73 -1.18
CA PHE A 464 32.32 1.86 0.23
C PHE A 464 32.98 3.05 0.94
N ASP A 465 34.20 3.45 0.53
CA ASP A 465 34.90 4.57 1.17
C ASP A 465 34.24 5.89 0.80
N GLU A 466 33.96 6.11 -0.47
CA GLU A 466 33.24 7.31 -0.94
C GLU A 466 31.80 7.34 -0.42
N ALA A 467 31.13 6.19 -0.32
CA ALA A 467 29.80 6.08 0.26
C ALA A 467 29.80 6.47 1.74
N TYR A 468 30.84 6.05 2.49
CA TYR A 468 31.00 6.37 3.90
C TYR A 468 31.13 7.88 4.13
N ASP A 469 31.95 8.55 3.32
CA ASP A 469 32.13 10.00 3.39
C ASP A 469 30.79 10.75 3.09
N ALA A 470 30.07 10.30 2.06
CA ALA A 470 28.79 10.88 1.70
C ALA A 470 27.73 10.67 2.81
N PHE A 471 27.62 9.48 3.39
CA PHE A 471 26.75 9.23 4.52
C PHE A 471 27.12 10.02 5.75
N PHE A 472 28.44 10.12 6.06
CA PHE A 472 28.88 10.90 7.20
C PHE A 472 28.52 12.37 7.05
N LYS A 473 28.64 12.92 5.83
CA LYS A 473 28.19 14.27 5.56
C LYS A 473 26.69 14.43 5.74
N ALA A 474 25.88 13.45 5.31
CA ALA A 474 24.43 13.46 5.48
C ALA A 474 24.00 13.49 6.95
N THR A 475 24.79 12.97 7.91
CA THR A 475 24.48 12.99 9.36
C THR A 475 24.39 14.40 9.94
N TRP A 476 24.90 15.41 9.25
CA TRP A 476 24.78 16.80 9.67
C TRP A 476 23.36 17.35 9.54
N SER A 477 22.55 16.74 8.67
CA SER A 477 21.11 17.04 8.54
C SER A 477 20.30 16.19 9.51
N ALA A 478 19.48 16.82 10.34
CA ALA A 478 18.65 16.12 11.32
C ALA A 478 17.69 15.13 10.66
N ALA A 479 17.21 15.43 9.45
CA ALA A 479 16.28 14.59 8.71
C ALA A 479 16.91 13.28 8.20
N GLN A 480 18.23 13.24 7.98
CA GLN A 480 18.93 12.06 7.49
C GLN A 480 19.76 11.34 8.56
N GLN A 481 19.78 11.84 9.82
CA GLN A 481 20.66 11.29 10.86
C GLN A 481 20.43 9.81 11.13
N ASP A 482 19.19 9.37 11.30
CA ASP A 482 18.89 7.98 11.62
C ASP A 482 19.30 7.05 10.49
N SER A 483 18.90 7.35 9.27
CA SER A 483 19.15 6.54 8.09
C SER A 483 20.61 6.55 7.65
N ALA A 484 21.30 7.71 7.78
CA ALA A 484 22.71 7.81 7.45
C ALA A 484 23.59 7.07 8.48
N TYR A 485 23.32 7.22 9.80
CA TYR A 485 24.04 6.44 10.82
C TYR A 485 23.78 4.94 10.71
N TYR A 486 22.57 4.51 10.31
CA TYR A 486 22.29 3.11 10.01
C TYR A 486 23.13 2.60 8.83
N ALA A 487 23.27 3.38 7.77
CA ALA A 487 24.09 3.03 6.61
C ALA A 487 25.60 2.98 6.96
N LEU A 488 26.09 3.93 7.79
CA LEU A 488 27.46 3.90 8.33
C LEU A 488 27.72 2.63 9.15
N ALA A 489 26.81 2.28 10.07
CA ALA A 489 26.93 1.06 10.87
C ALA A 489 26.96 -0.21 9.99
N GLN A 490 26.24 -0.24 8.88
CA GLN A 490 26.33 -1.35 7.91
C GLN A 490 27.73 -1.44 7.28
N ILE A 491 28.31 -0.30 6.88
CA ILE A 491 29.67 -0.29 6.28
C ILE A 491 30.72 -0.66 7.33
N ASP A 492 30.60 -0.21 8.58
CA ASP A 492 31.50 -0.61 9.67
C ASP A 492 31.41 -2.12 9.93
N CYS A 493 30.20 -2.73 9.87
CA CYS A 493 30.06 -4.20 9.94
C CYS A 493 30.74 -4.91 8.76
N ILE A 494 30.64 -4.39 7.53
CA ILE A 494 31.36 -4.93 6.36
C ILE A 494 32.87 -4.90 6.59
N ARG A 495 33.36 -3.87 7.28
CA ARG A 495 34.79 -3.72 7.66
C ARG A 495 35.17 -4.51 8.91
N ASN A 496 34.24 -5.24 9.54
CA ASN A 496 34.36 -5.92 10.83
C ASN A 496 34.74 -5.00 12.01
N ASP A 497 34.48 -3.71 11.92
CA ASP A 497 34.64 -2.74 13.02
C ASP A 497 33.33 -2.63 13.83
N PHE A 498 33.08 -3.66 14.66
CA PHE A 498 31.82 -3.78 15.40
C PHE A 498 31.68 -2.76 16.54
N GLU A 499 32.79 -2.27 17.12
CA GLU A 499 32.76 -1.21 18.12
C GLU A 499 32.26 0.09 17.51
N LYS A 500 32.76 0.45 16.34
CA LYS A 500 32.34 1.66 15.64
C LYS A 500 30.92 1.51 15.09
N ALA A 501 30.58 0.31 14.59
CA ALA A 501 29.22 -0.02 14.19
C ALA A 501 28.23 0.16 15.35
N LEU A 502 28.61 -0.21 16.59
CA LEU A 502 27.78 -0.01 17.78
C LEU A 502 27.56 1.48 18.07
N GLU A 503 28.62 2.30 17.97
CA GLU A 503 28.49 3.76 18.16
C GLU A 503 27.50 4.36 17.14
N HIS A 504 27.64 4.02 15.88
CA HIS A 504 26.77 4.59 14.84
C HIS A 504 25.34 4.08 14.92
N ILE A 505 25.12 2.79 15.22
CA ILE A 505 23.75 2.26 15.34
C ILE A 505 23.04 2.85 16.55
N ASP A 506 23.74 3.15 17.63
CA ASP A 506 23.16 3.83 18.79
C ASP A 506 22.69 5.24 18.43
N ARG A 507 23.49 5.97 17.64
CA ARG A 507 23.11 7.31 17.14
C ARG A 507 21.88 7.25 16.20
N SER A 508 21.77 6.21 15.38
CA SER A 508 20.58 5.97 14.54
C SER A 508 19.33 5.78 15.41
N LEU A 509 19.39 4.88 16.40
CA LEU A 509 18.26 4.55 17.26
C LEU A 509 17.82 5.68 18.20
N VAL A 510 18.72 6.58 18.60
CA VAL A 510 18.35 7.81 19.33
C VAL A 510 17.40 8.69 18.53
N ARG A 511 17.50 8.68 17.20
CA ARG A 511 16.67 9.48 16.29
C ARG A 511 15.41 8.75 15.82
N ASN A 512 15.52 7.44 15.60
CA ASN A 512 14.41 6.61 15.14
C ASN A 512 14.39 5.29 15.90
N TRP A 513 13.73 5.29 17.06
CA TRP A 513 13.60 4.12 17.92
C TRP A 513 12.83 2.98 17.27
N HIS A 514 11.95 3.28 16.32
CA HIS A 514 11.14 2.34 15.55
C HIS A 514 11.82 1.88 14.24
N ASN A 515 13.10 2.18 14.05
CA ASN A 515 13.87 1.54 12.98
C ASN A 515 14.15 0.07 13.32
N HIS A 516 13.22 -0.82 12.95
CA HIS A 516 13.27 -2.25 13.27
C HIS A 516 14.50 -2.94 12.67
N LYS A 517 15.00 -2.47 11.52
CA LYS A 517 16.22 -2.98 10.91
C LYS A 517 17.47 -2.56 11.69
N ALA A 518 17.50 -1.33 12.21
CA ALA A 518 18.58 -0.88 13.07
C ALA A 518 18.61 -1.63 14.41
N ARG A 519 17.45 -1.96 14.98
CA ARG A 519 17.35 -2.80 16.19
C ARG A 519 17.89 -4.21 15.94
N GLN A 520 17.54 -4.81 14.82
CA GLN A 520 18.08 -6.12 14.42
C GLN A 520 19.61 -6.05 14.22
N LEU A 521 20.10 -5.05 13.48
CA LEU A 521 21.54 -4.89 13.26
C LEU A 521 22.30 -4.67 14.57
N LYS A 522 21.75 -3.86 15.49
CA LYS A 522 22.34 -3.68 16.84
C LYS A 522 22.41 -4.99 17.61
N ALA A 523 21.38 -5.84 17.54
CA ALA A 523 21.41 -7.17 18.15
C ALA A 523 22.53 -8.03 17.57
N SER A 524 22.73 -8.02 16.23
CA SER A 524 23.82 -8.70 15.55
C SER A 524 25.19 -8.18 16.01
N ILE A 525 25.37 -6.86 16.07
CA ILE A 525 26.61 -6.21 16.53
C ILE A 525 26.92 -6.61 17.97
N LEU A 526 25.93 -6.52 18.88
CA LEU A 526 26.12 -6.93 20.27
C LEU A 526 26.50 -8.39 20.40
N ARG A 527 25.91 -9.30 19.62
CA ARG A 527 26.30 -10.71 19.56
C ARG A 527 27.72 -10.89 19.07
N LYS A 528 28.13 -10.19 18.00
CA LYS A 528 29.51 -10.24 17.47
C LYS A 528 30.57 -9.74 18.47
N LEU A 529 30.18 -8.76 19.32
CA LEU A 529 31.02 -8.26 20.42
C LEU A 529 30.97 -9.13 21.69
N GLY A 530 30.23 -10.24 21.68
CA GLY A 530 30.08 -11.12 22.84
C GLY A 530 29.18 -10.56 23.96
N LYS A 531 28.46 -9.44 23.74
CA LYS A 531 27.56 -8.78 24.73
C LYS A 531 26.16 -9.43 24.70
N LYS A 532 26.09 -10.73 25.02
CA LYS A 532 24.91 -11.57 24.81
C LYS A 532 23.68 -11.10 25.63
N GLU A 533 23.87 -10.69 26.86
CA GLU A 533 22.77 -10.25 27.75
C GLU A 533 22.15 -8.94 27.22
N ALA A 534 22.98 -8.01 26.75
CA ALA A 534 22.50 -6.76 26.15
C ALA A 534 21.74 -7.03 24.84
N ALA A 535 22.21 -7.98 24.03
CA ALA A 535 21.53 -8.40 22.82
C ALA A 535 20.16 -9.01 23.13
N ALA A 536 20.07 -9.92 24.12
CA ALA A 536 18.83 -10.57 24.54
C ALA A 536 17.79 -9.55 25.07
N THR A 537 18.25 -8.58 25.86
CA THR A 537 17.40 -7.49 26.37
C THR A 537 16.82 -6.65 25.22
N LEU A 538 17.67 -6.23 24.27
CA LEU A 538 17.24 -5.46 23.11
C LEU A 538 16.25 -6.23 22.22
N ILE A 539 16.49 -7.55 22.05
CA ILE A 539 15.61 -8.42 21.27
C ILE A 539 14.24 -8.52 21.94
N ALA A 540 14.20 -8.79 23.26
CA ALA A 540 12.94 -8.88 24.01
C ALA A 540 12.11 -7.59 23.88
N GLU A 541 12.77 -6.44 24.01
CA GLU A 541 12.11 -5.14 23.81
C GLU A 541 11.63 -4.97 22.37
N SER A 542 12.44 -5.34 21.37
CA SER A 542 12.08 -5.24 19.95
C SER A 542 10.87 -6.08 19.61
N LEU A 543 10.75 -7.29 20.18
CA LEU A 543 9.62 -8.18 20.02
C LEU A 543 8.35 -7.72 20.77
N SER A 544 8.48 -6.89 21.79
CA SER A 544 7.32 -6.24 22.42
C SER A 544 6.73 -5.13 21.55
N ILE A 545 7.55 -4.45 20.74
CA ILE A 545 7.14 -3.40 19.81
C ILE A 545 6.56 -3.99 18.52
N ASP A 546 7.21 -5.01 17.98
CA ASP A 546 6.85 -5.67 16.73
C ASP A 546 7.03 -7.19 16.83
N LYS A 547 5.92 -7.92 16.98
CA LYS A 547 5.94 -9.38 17.07
C LYS A 547 6.50 -10.08 15.83
N PHE A 548 6.44 -9.41 14.69
CA PHE A 548 6.99 -9.87 13.40
C PHE A 548 8.38 -9.28 13.09
N ASN A 549 9.14 -8.88 14.10
CA ASN A 549 10.55 -8.58 13.89
C ASN A 549 11.35 -9.89 13.75
N ILE A 550 11.26 -10.49 12.58
CA ILE A 550 11.86 -11.78 12.26
C ILE A 550 13.38 -11.75 12.42
N GLY A 551 14.02 -10.64 12.05
CA GLY A 551 15.48 -10.48 12.23
C GLY A 551 15.91 -10.60 13.70
N CYS A 552 15.17 -9.97 14.61
CA CYS A 552 15.41 -10.12 16.06
C CYS A 552 15.12 -11.54 16.57
N ARG A 553 14.07 -12.22 16.07
CA ARG A 553 13.81 -13.64 16.41
C ARG A 553 14.96 -14.54 15.94
N PHE A 554 15.45 -14.33 14.73
CA PHE A 554 16.59 -15.07 14.22
C PHE A 554 17.87 -14.81 15.03
N GLU A 555 18.11 -13.55 15.44
CA GLU A 555 19.23 -13.22 16.34
C GLU A 555 19.11 -13.89 17.71
N LEU A 556 17.91 -14.04 18.25
CA LEU A 556 17.67 -14.80 19.49
C LEU A 556 18.10 -16.27 19.33
N TYR A 557 17.77 -16.89 18.19
CA TYR A 557 18.27 -18.22 17.84
C TYR A 557 19.80 -18.25 17.74
N LEU A 558 20.42 -17.26 17.09
CA LEU A 558 21.87 -17.20 16.90
C LEU A 558 22.66 -16.94 18.19
N LEU A 559 22.05 -16.32 19.20
CA LEU A 559 22.65 -16.15 20.54
C LEU A 559 22.91 -17.49 21.23
N GLY A 560 22.14 -18.54 20.88
CA GLY A 560 22.22 -19.84 21.51
C GLY A 560 21.55 -19.88 22.89
N GLY A 561 21.81 -20.94 23.65
CA GLY A 561 21.22 -21.16 24.97
C GLY A 561 19.92 -21.96 24.92
N GLU A 562 19.24 -22.08 26.08
CA GLU A 562 18.09 -22.98 26.24
C GLU A 562 16.87 -22.59 25.41
N SER A 563 16.67 -21.29 25.16
CA SER A 563 15.53 -20.77 24.37
C SER A 563 15.79 -20.69 22.86
N ALA A 564 16.99 -21.02 22.39
CA ALA A 564 17.36 -20.84 20.99
C ALA A 564 16.48 -21.65 20.02
N GLN A 565 16.24 -22.93 20.33
CA GLN A 565 15.41 -23.79 19.49
C GLN A 565 13.94 -23.31 19.48
N GLN A 566 13.42 -22.93 20.64
CA GLN A 566 12.06 -22.37 20.73
C GLN A 566 11.91 -21.10 19.88
N ALA A 567 12.89 -20.19 19.93
CA ALA A 567 12.89 -18.98 19.11
C ALA A 567 12.87 -19.28 17.60
N LEU A 568 13.62 -20.31 17.17
CA LEU A 568 13.62 -20.80 15.79
C LEU A 568 12.24 -21.36 15.40
N ASP A 569 11.66 -22.23 16.25
CA ASP A 569 10.39 -22.88 15.97
C ASP A 569 9.25 -21.84 15.89
N GLU A 570 9.23 -20.87 16.79
CA GLU A 570 8.28 -19.74 16.75
C GLU A 570 8.43 -18.89 15.47
N MET A 571 9.69 -18.59 15.08
CA MET A 571 9.96 -17.85 13.85
C MET A 571 9.47 -18.63 12.62
N MET A 572 9.76 -19.92 12.55
CA MET A 572 9.34 -20.77 11.43
C MET A 572 7.82 -20.96 11.39
N ALA A 573 7.16 -20.98 12.54
CA ALA A 573 5.70 -21.04 12.60
C ALA A 573 5.04 -19.76 12.07
N LEU A 574 5.60 -18.58 12.38
CA LEU A 574 5.15 -17.31 11.85
C LEU A 574 5.36 -17.20 10.32
N MET A 575 6.45 -17.77 9.79
CA MET A 575 6.80 -17.76 8.36
C MET A 575 6.56 -19.13 7.74
N ASN A 576 5.33 -19.64 7.82
CA ASN A 576 4.99 -20.99 7.35
C ASN A 576 4.22 -21.03 6.02
N GLU A 577 3.73 -19.91 5.54
CA GLU A 577 2.96 -19.82 4.31
C GLU A 577 3.86 -19.97 3.06
N THR A 578 3.29 -20.41 1.95
CA THR A 578 4.03 -20.53 0.67
C THR A 578 4.63 -19.20 0.20
N THR A 579 4.01 -18.11 0.58
CA THR A 579 4.44 -16.75 0.28
C THR A 579 5.58 -16.26 1.17
N SER A 580 5.85 -16.93 2.29
CA SER A 580 6.88 -16.54 3.26
C SER A 580 8.30 -16.58 2.71
N VAL A 581 8.54 -17.24 1.55
CA VAL A 581 9.84 -17.19 0.85
C VAL A 581 10.33 -15.75 0.64
N HIS A 582 9.41 -14.83 0.35
CA HIS A 582 9.75 -13.41 0.16
C HIS A 582 10.17 -12.76 1.47
N SER A 583 9.55 -13.11 2.60
CA SER A 583 9.99 -12.68 3.95
C SER A 583 11.38 -13.22 4.28
N TYR A 584 11.66 -14.51 4.00
CA TYR A 584 13.02 -15.07 4.17
C TYR A 584 14.07 -14.30 3.38
N ILE A 585 13.80 -13.97 2.11
CA ILE A 585 14.71 -13.15 1.27
C ILE A 585 14.87 -11.75 1.88
N GLU A 586 13.79 -11.08 2.27
CA GLU A 586 13.83 -9.73 2.85
C GLU A 586 14.74 -9.66 4.09
N TYR A 587 14.57 -10.60 5.03
CA TYR A 587 15.37 -10.61 6.25
C TYR A 587 16.79 -11.10 6.02
N ALA A 588 17.04 -11.99 5.06
CA ALA A 588 18.39 -12.37 4.67
C ALA A 588 19.15 -11.18 4.05
N LEU A 589 18.47 -10.33 3.27
CA LEU A 589 19.06 -9.11 2.72
C LEU A 589 19.42 -8.09 3.81
N ASP A 590 18.68 -8.04 4.92
CA ASP A 590 19.03 -7.17 6.05
C ASP A 590 20.42 -7.52 6.62
N PHE A 591 20.72 -8.81 6.77
CA PHE A 591 22.05 -9.29 7.16
C PHE A 591 23.11 -9.04 6.07
N ALA A 592 22.79 -9.37 4.83
CA ALA A 592 23.73 -9.25 3.71
C ALA A 592 24.15 -7.80 3.43
N ASN A 593 23.23 -6.83 3.59
CA ASN A 593 23.51 -5.40 3.43
C ASN A 593 24.51 -4.85 4.48
N ALA A 594 24.75 -5.60 5.56
CA ALA A 594 25.75 -5.33 6.58
C ALA A 594 26.97 -6.27 6.49
N GLY A 595 27.13 -7.03 5.39
CA GLY A 595 28.24 -7.98 5.21
C GLY A 595 28.14 -9.26 6.05
N LEU A 596 27.03 -9.49 6.73
CA LEU A 596 26.79 -10.68 7.56
C LEU A 596 26.27 -11.84 6.69
N TYR A 597 27.06 -12.23 5.69
CA TYR A 597 26.67 -13.19 4.66
C TYR A 597 26.43 -14.60 5.21
N ALA A 598 27.18 -15.00 6.24
CA ALA A 598 27.00 -16.32 6.88
C ALA A 598 25.64 -16.42 7.58
N GLU A 599 25.19 -15.36 8.24
CA GLU A 599 23.87 -15.28 8.86
C GLU A 599 22.76 -15.25 7.80
N ALA A 600 22.96 -14.48 6.73
CA ALA A 600 22.03 -14.40 5.61
C ALA A 600 21.86 -15.77 4.92
N GLU A 601 22.95 -16.47 4.64
CA GLU A 601 22.96 -17.83 4.09
C GLU A 601 22.24 -18.80 5.02
N ARG A 602 22.56 -18.80 6.31
CA ARG A 602 21.94 -19.68 7.31
C ARG A 602 20.42 -19.50 7.36
N LEU A 603 19.94 -18.27 7.28
CA LEU A 603 18.50 -17.97 7.27
C LEU A 603 17.81 -18.53 6.01
N LEU A 604 18.37 -18.33 4.82
CA LEU A 604 17.80 -18.86 3.59
C LEU A 604 17.85 -20.40 3.53
N LEU A 605 18.87 -21.02 4.07
CA LEU A 605 18.98 -22.48 4.11
C LEU A 605 17.91 -23.13 4.98
N LEU A 606 17.32 -22.44 5.97
CA LEU A 606 16.14 -22.93 6.68
C LEU A 606 14.98 -23.16 5.72
N TRP A 607 14.75 -22.23 4.81
CA TRP A 607 13.68 -22.35 3.80
C TRP A 607 13.99 -23.43 2.76
N VAL A 608 15.24 -23.50 2.28
CA VAL A 608 15.67 -24.52 1.33
C VAL A 608 15.48 -25.92 1.91
N ASN A 609 15.93 -26.15 3.15
CA ASN A 609 15.82 -27.45 3.81
C ASN A 609 14.36 -27.84 4.09
N LYS A 610 13.51 -26.90 4.44
CA LYS A 610 12.07 -27.10 4.66
C LYS A 610 11.34 -27.55 3.39
N ASN A 611 11.83 -27.16 2.21
CA ASN A 611 11.19 -27.39 0.91
C ASN A 611 11.98 -28.38 0.04
N ASP A 612 12.80 -29.23 0.61
CA ASP A 612 13.58 -30.27 -0.08
C ASP A 612 14.41 -29.72 -1.27
N GLY A 613 14.86 -28.48 -1.18
CA GLY A 613 15.66 -27.80 -2.20
C GLY A 613 14.87 -27.27 -3.40
N ILE A 614 13.55 -27.45 -3.46
CA ILE A 614 12.68 -26.91 -4.51
C ILE A 614 12.11 -25.57 -4.05
N VAL A 615 12.73 -24.50 -4.50
CA VAL A 615 12.41 -23.15 -3.99
C VAL A 615 12.30 -22.13 -5.11
N TYR A 616 11.76 -20.95 -4.76
CA TYR A 616 11.77 -19.78 -5.62
C TYR A 616 13.19 -19.46 -6.10
N PRO A 617 13.42 -19.28 -7.43
CA PRO A 617 14.77 -19.20 -7.99
C PRO A 617 15.71 -18.18 -7.33
N MET A 618 15.14 -17.01 -6.95
CA MET A 618 15.94 -15.94 -6.33
C MET A 618 16.56 -16.31 -4.98
N VAL A 619 16.09 -17.36 -4.31
CA VAL A 619 16.73 -17.90 -3.10
C VAL A 619 18.15 -18.39 -3.41
N TYR A 620 18.29 -19.18 -4.49
CA TYR A 620 19.61 -19.69 -4.88
C TYR A 620 20.49 -18.61 -5.53
N TYR A 621 19.91 -17.64 -6.25
CA TYR A 621 20.69 -16.47 -6.73
C TYR A 621 21.21 -15.64 -5.56
N ALA A 622 20.41 -15.45 -4.50
CA ALA A 622 20.87 -14.79 -3.29
C ALA A 622 21.98 -15.57 -2.56
N LEU A 623 21.81 -16.89 -2.37
CA LEU A 623 22.83 -17.77 -1.78
C LEU A 623 24.15 -17.74 -2.58
N GLY A 624 24.07 -17.76 -3.91
CA GLY A 624 25.22 -17.63 -4.79
C GLY A 624 25.92 -16.29 -4.63
N TYR A 625 25.16 -15.21 -4.55
CA TYR A 625 25.70 -13.88 -4.31
C TYR A 625 26.38 -13.76 -2.94
N PHE A 626 25.79 -14.32 -1.88
CA PHE A 626 26.39 -14.32 -0.54
C PHE A 626 27.69 -15.10 -0.50
N ALA A 627 27.76 -16.27 -1.16
CA ALA A 627 28.98 -17.06 -1.30
C ALA A 627 30.06 -16.31 -2.09
N SER A 628 29.67 -15.66 -3.21
CA SER A 628 30.60 -14.83 -4.02
C SER A 628 31.18 -13.67 -3.20
N LYS A 629 30.38 -13.02 -2.37
CA LYS A 629 30.83 -11.93 -1.49
C LYS A 629 31.66 -12.39 -0.28
N SER A 630 31.61 -13.69 0.00
CA SER A 630 32.46 -14.35 1.00
C SER A 630 33.70 -15.00 0.38
N ASP A 631 34.05 -14.65 -0.86
CA ASP A 631 35.19 -15.17 -1.65
C ASP A 631 35.10 -16.68 -1.94
N ASP A 632 33.95 -17.33 -1.76
CA ASP A 632 33.75 -18.74 -2.11
C ASP A 632 33.08 -18.86 -3.51
N VAL A 633 33.91 -18.64 -4.53
CA VAL A 633 33.45 -18.64 -5.94
C VAL A 633 32.92 -20.00 -6.39
N LEU A 634 33.48 -21.12 -5.90
CA LEU A 634 33.00 -22.45 -6.29
C LEU A 634 31.61 -22.73 -5.75
N LYS A 635 31.34 -22.37 -4.52
CA LYS A 635 30.03 -22.47 -3.89
C LYS A 635 29.03 -21.54 -4.55
N ALA A 636 29.45 -20.33 -4.93
CA ALA A 636 28.63 -19.40 -5.68
C ALA A 636 28.14 -20.00 -7.00
N ILE A 637 29.04 -20.57 -7.77
CA ILE A 637 28.75 -21.26 -9.04
C ILE A 637 27.79 -22.44 -8.84
N ASP A 638 27.97 -23.23 -7.78
CA ASP A 638 27.04 -24.33 -7.47
C ASP A 638 25.60 -23.83 -7.19
N TYR A 639 25.50 -22.78 -6.39
CA TYR A 639 24.18 -22.17 -6.15
C TYR A 639 23.55 -21.56 -7.41
N TYR A 640 24.30 -20.90 -8.28
CA TYR A 640 23.78 -20.35 -9.53
C TYR A 640 23.32 -21.48 -10.48
N LYS A 641 24.03 -22.62 -10.53
CA LYS A 641 23.56 -23.80 -11.27
C LYS A 641 22.24 -24.34 -10.71
N LYS A 642 22.08 -24.39 -9.38
CA LYS A 642 20.82 -24.78 -8.76
C LYS A 642 19.71 -23.79 -9.10
N ALA A 643 19.98 -22.48 -9.05
CA ALA A 643 19.02 -21.44 -9.42
C ALA A 643 18.51 -21.61 -10.85
N SER A 644 19.41 -21.89 -11.82
CA SER A 644 19.04 -22.08 -13.23
C SER A 644 18.18 -23.34 -13.47
N GLN A 645 18.21 -24.31 -12.55
CA GLN A 645 17.39 -25.52 -12.63
C GLN A 645 15.98 -25.35 -12.04
N MET A 646 15.74 -24.30 -11.23
CA MET A 646 14.41 -24.05 -10.66
C MET A 646 13.40 -23.64 -11.72
N ALA A 647 12.10 -23.91 -11.44
CA ALA A 647 11.01 -23.48 -12.30
C ALA A 647 10.95 -21.95 -12.38
N PRO A 648 10.85 -21.36 -13.58
CA PRO A 648 10.84 -19.92 -13.73
C PRO A 648 9.47 -19.28 -13.46
N ASP A 649 8.45 -20.09 -13.24
CA ASP A 649 7.07 -19.65 -13.09
C ASP A 649 6.90 -18.72 -11.88
N TYR A 650 6.16 -17.63 -12.07
CA TYR A 650 5.89 -16.62 -11.04
C TYR A 650 7.12 -15.98 -10.40
N CYS A 651 8.28 -16.04 -11.07
CA CYS A 651 9.50 -15.39 -10.61
C CYS A 651 9.65 -14.00 -11.22
N PHE A 652 9.43 -12.97 -10.37
CA PHE A 652 9.46 -11.56 -10.75
C PHE A 652 10.42 -10.77 -9.86
N PRO A 653 11.72 -10.74 -10.18
CA PRO A 653 12.69 -9.93 -9.43
C PRO A 653 12.33 -8.45 -9.47
N ASN A 654 12.35 -7.78 -8.31
CA ASN A 654 12.00 -6.38 -8.21
C ASN A 654 12.77 -5.61 -7.12
N LYS A 655 13.70 -6.29 -6.40
CA LYS A 655 14.55 -5.67 -5.40
C LYS A 655 15.82 -5.13 -6.04
N LEU A 656 16.30 -3.98 -5.58
CA LEU A 656 17.53 -3.39 -6.11
C LEU A 656 18.74 -4.30 -5.90
N GLU A 657 18.78 -5.02 -4.80
CA GLU A 657 19.82 -6.02 -4.52
C GLU A 657 19.81 -7.19 -5.53
N GLU A 658 18.64 -7.55 -6.06
CA GLU A 658 18.52 -8.62 -7.06
C GLU A 658 19.20 -8.26 -8.39
N VAL A 659 19.33 -6.96 -8.71
CA VAL A 659 20.14 -6.51 -9.85
C VAL A 659 21.60 -6.94 -9.66
N LEU A 660 22.15 -6.68 -8.48
CA LEU A 660 23.55 -7.04 -8.17
C LEU A 660 23.76 -8.56 -8.17
N MET A 661 22.78 -9.32 -7.63
CA MET A 661 22.82 -10.79 -7.60
C MET A 661 22.82 -11.38 -9.01
N LEU A 662 21.92 -10.91 -9.88
CA LEU A 662 21.79 -11.40 -11.25
C LEU A 662 22.95 -10.95 -12.12
N GLN A 663 23.51 -9.75 -11.92
CA GLN A 663 24.73 -9.32 -12.59
C GLN A 663 25.94 -10.17 -12.18
N ASP A 664 26.06 -10.53 -10.89
CA ASP A 664 27.13 -11.42 -10.41
C ASP A 664 26.95 -12.84 -10.96
N ALA A 665 25.70 -13.34 -11.01
CA ALA A 665 25.39 -14.62 -11.64
C ALA A 665 25.79 -14.64 -13.12
N ASN A 666 25.43 -13.60 -13.89
CA ASN A 666 25.81 -13.47 -15.29
C ASN A 666 27.34 -13.35 -15.50
N ARG A 667 28.06 -12.77 -14.54
CA ARG A 667 29.53 -12.69 -14.55
C ARG A 667 30.18 -14.06 -14.31
N LEU A 668 29.71 -14.82 -13.33
CA LEU A 668 30.30 -16.13 -12.93
C LEU A 668 29.74 -17.29 -13.75
N GLN A 669 28.52 -17.18 -14.27
CA GLN A 669 27.82 -18.15 -15.12
C GLN A 669 27.24 -17.48 -16.38
N PRO A 670 28.08 -17.02 -17.33
CA PRO A 670 27.62 -16.22 -18.49
C PRO A 670 26.67 -16.99 -19.43
N ASN A 671 26.57 -18.30 -19.28
CA ASN A 671 25.69 -19.17 -20.06
C ASN A 671 24.36 -19.49 -19.33
N ASP A 672 24.07 -18.85 -18.20
CA ASP A 672 22.78 -19.00 -17.52
C ASP A 672 21.71 -18.13 -18.22
N SER A 673 20.94 -18.73 -19.13
CA SER A 673 19.86 -18.06 -19.86
C SER A 673 18.79 -17.48 -18.92
N LYS A 674 18.51 -18.15 -17.78
CA LYS A 674 17.48 -17.70 -16.83
C LYS A 674 17.94 -16.47 -16.01
N ALA A 675 19.20 -16.36 -15.66
CA ALA A 675 19.72 -15.15 -14.99
C ALA A 675 19.56 -13.91 -15.89
N TRP A 676 19.84 -14.03 -17.18
CA TRP A 676 19.58 -12.97 -18.16
C TRP A 676 18.09 -12.67 -18.30
N TYR A 677 17.24 -13.69 -18.34
CA TYR A 677 15.78 -13.53 -18.39
C TYR A 677 15.26 -12.78 -17.17
N TYR A 678 15.67 -13.14 -15.95
CA TYR A 678 15.23 -12.48 -14.73
C TYR A 678 15.72 -11.03 -14.64
N LEU A 679 16.96 -10.77 -15.05
CA LEU A 679 17.49 -9.42 -15.10
C LEU A 679 16.71 -8.56 -16.12
N GLY A 680 16.34 -9.14 -17.28
CA GLY A 680 15.45 -8.47 -18.25
C GLY A 680 14.07 -8.17 -17.67
N ASN A 681 13.48 -9.08 -16.89
CA ASN A 681 12.20 -8.85 -16.21
C ASN A 681 12.29 -7.69 -15.21
N PHE A 682 13.37 -7.61 -14.41
CA PHE A 682 13.62 -6.48 -13.53
C PHE A 682 13.69 -5.17 -14.31
N TRP A 683 14.52 -5.10 -15.35
CA TRP A 683 14.67 -3.88 -16.15
C TRP A 683 13.38 -3.44 -16.81
N TYR A 684 12.58 -4.39 -17.32
CA TYR A 684 11.30 -4.03 -17.94
C TYR A 684 10.30 -3.48 -16.92
N GLY A 685 10.20 -4.12 -15.75
CA GLY A 685 9.39 -3.62 -14.63
C GLY A 685 9.87 -2.24 -14.14
N ALA A 686 11.18 -1.99 -14.14
CA ALA A 686 11.81 -0.71 -13.83
C ALA A 686 11.70 0.31 -14.99
N ARG A 687 11.00 0.01 -16.08
CA ARG A 687 10.88 0.84 -17.30
C ARG A 687 12.21 1.16 -18.00
N GLN A 688 13.23 0.33 -17.81
CA GLN A 688 14.52 0.37 -18.51
C GLN A 688 14.44 -0.61 -19.68
N HIS A 689 13.69 -0.20 -20.72
CA HIS A 689 13.26 -1.12 -21.78
C HIS A 689 14.40 -1.58 -22.69
N ASP A 690 15.42 -0.76 -22.87
CA ASP A 690 16.56 -1.06 -23.73
C ASP A 690 17.42 -2.14 -23.07
N GLU A 691 17.72 -1.98 -21.77
CA GLU A 691 18.43 -2.97 -20.97
C GLU A 691 17.64 -4.30 -20.87
N ALA A 692 16.31 -4.20 -20.75
CA ALA A 692 15.45 -5.38 -20.70
C ALA A 692 15.50 -6.18 -22.01
N ILE A 693 15.37 -5.53 -23.14
CA ILE A 693 15.39 -6.17 -24.46
C ILE A 693 16.76 -6.82 -24.69
N ALA A 694 17.86 -6.12 -24.41
CA ALA A 694 19.20 -6.68 -24.55
C ALA A 694 19.42 -7.93 -23.68
N CYS A 695 18.92 -7.93 -22.44
CA CYS A 695 18.97 -9.10 -21.56
C CYS A 695 18.15 -10.27 -22.12
N TRP A 696 16.93 -10.02 -22.61
CA TRP A 696 16.11 -11.07 -23.19
C TRP A 696 16.63 -11.60 -24.52
N GLU A 697 17.22 -10.74 -25.38
CA GLU A 697 17.94 -11.16 -26.58
C GLU A 697 19.07 -12.12 -26.20
N ARG A 698 19.88 -11.76 -25.17
CA ARG A 698 20.94 -12.63 -24.68
C ARG A 698 20.40 -13.95 -24.10
N SER A 699 19.31 -13.93 -23.37
CA SER A 699 18.64 -15.15 -22.86
C SER A 699 18.21 -16.08 -24.00
N VAL A 700 17.60 -15.55 -25.07
CA VAL A 700 17.17 -16.32 -26.26
C VAL A 700 18.37 -16.87 -27.05
N GLU A 701 19.49 -16.14 -27.16
CA GLU A 701 20.73 -16.63 -27.76
C GLU A 701 21.27 -17.85 -27.05
N LEU A 702 21.12 -17.93 -25.73
CA LEU A 702 21.61 -19.04 -24.89
C LEU A 702 20.62 -20.20 -24.81
N ASP A 703 19.34 -19.93 -24.83
CA ASP A 703 18.27 -20.93 -24.79
C ASP A 703 17.05 -20.43 -25.59
N ASP A 704 16.96 -20.87 -26.83
CA ASP A 704 15.86 -20.52 -27.75
C ASP A 704 14.61 -21.40 -27.58
N GLN A 705 14.63 -22.34 -26.63
CA GLN A 705 13.52 -23.23 -26.30
C GLN A 705 12.71 -22.74 -25.08
N PHE A 706 12.98 -21.53 -24.60
CA PHE A 706 12.28 -20.93 -23.45
C PHE A 706 11.13 -20.01 -23.90
N PRO A 707 9.87 -20.49 -23.92
CA PRO A 707 8.75 -19.78 -24.54
C PRO A 707 8.41 -18.45 -23.83
N THR A 708 8.60 -18.36 -22.51
CA THR A 708 8.26 -17.15 -21.75
C THR A 708 9.18 -15.98 -22.10
N VAL A 709 10.49 -16.22 -22.32
CA VAL A 709 11.38 -15.13 -22.72
C VAL A 709 11.09 -14.66 -24.14
N LEU A 710 10.70 -15.56 -25.04
CA LEU A 710 10.30 -15.21 -26.40
C LEU A 710 9.04 -14.32 -26.39
N ARG A 711 8.05 -14.67 -25.57
CA ARG A 711 6.86 -13.81 -25.35
C ARG A 711 7.25 -12.41 -24.82
N ASN A 712 8.10 -12.34 -23.80
CA ASN A 712 8.53 -11.07 -23.22
C ASN A 712 9.30 -10.22 -24.23
N LEU A 713 10.19 -10.85 -25.00
CA LEU A 713 10.93 -10.19 -26.06
C LEU A 713 10.01 -9.64 -27.17
N ALA A 714 8.98 -10.41 -27.56
CA ALA A 714 7.95 -9.97 -28.49
C ALA A 714 7.23 -8.70 -28.00
N LEU A 715 6.85 -8.66 -26.72
CA LEU A 715 6.23 -7.47 -26.11
C LEU A 715 7.19 -6.27 -26.11
N GLY A 716 8.48 -6.50 -25.84
CA GLY A 716 9.52 -5.49 -25.93
C GLY A 716 9.68 -4.92 -27.34
N TYR A 717 9.81 -5.80 -28.34
CA TYR A 717 9.95 -5.42 -29.75
C TYR A 717 8.73 -4.64 -30.24
N TYR A 718 7.52 -5.15 -29.98
CA TYR A 718 6.31 -4.49 -30.45
C TYR A 718 6.07 -3.15 -29.77
N ASN A 719 6.04 -3.12 -28.44
CA ASN A 719 5.62 -1.94 -27.68
C ASN A 719 6.69 -0.85 -27.56
N LYS A 720 7.99 -1.22 -27.67
CA LYS A 720 9.09 -0.30 -27.36
C LYS A 720 10.04 -0.04 -28.52
N ARG A 721 10.09 -0.93 -29.50
CA ARG A 721 10.99 -0.81 -30.66
C ARG A 721 10.27 -0.72 -32.01
N ASN A 722 8.96 -0.86 -32.04
CA ASN A 722 8.13 -0.92 -33.26
C ASN A 722 8.61 -1.97 -34.30
N ARG A 723 9.24 -3.06 -33.81
CA ARG A 723 9.75 -4.20 -34.59
C ARG A 723 8.67 -5.28 -34.67
N LYS A 724 7.63 -5.07 -35.49
CA LYS A 724 6.42 -5.89 -35.51
C LYS A 724 6.67 -7.30 -36.06
N GLU A 725 7.46 -7.44 -37.09
CA GLU A 725 7.80 -8.70 -37.75
C GLU A 725 8.62 -9.59 -36.80
N ASP A 726 9.60 -9.04 -36.11
CA ASP A 726 10.40 -9.75 -35.12
C ASP A 726 9.56 -10.17 -33.89
N ALA A 727 8.64 -9.31 -33.49
CA ALA A 727 7.70 -9.63 -32.41
C ALA A 727 6.81 -10.81 -32.79
N LEU A 728 6.27 -10.82 -34.02
CA LEU A 728 5.44 -11.92 -34.52
C LEU A 728 6.25 -13.22 -34.59
N ALA A 729 7.47 -13.19 -35.13
CA ALA A 729 8.33 -14.38 -35.18
C ALA A 729 8.62 -14.96 -33.78
N CYS A 730 8.89 -14.12 -32.79
CA CYS A 730 9.06 -14.55 -31.41
C CYS A 730 7.79 -15.21 -30.84
N LEU A 731 6.60 -14.65 -31.11
CA LEU A 731 5.33 -15.19 -30.65
C LEU A 731 5.01 -16.53 -31.32
N GLU A 732 5.22 -16.65 -32.63
CA GLU A 732 5.01 -17.90 -33.37
C GLU A 732 5.92 -19.01 -32.83
N LYS A 733 7.19 -18.69 -32.55
CA LYS A 733 8.14 -19.62 -31.94
C LYS A 733 7.69 -20.03 -30.53
N ALA A 734 7.34 -19.05 -29.68
CA ALA A 734 6.83 -19.33 -28.33
C ALA A 734 5.59 -20.24 -28.35
N PHE A 735 4.67 -20.00 -29.31
CA PHE A 735 3.47 -20.80 -29.50
C PHE A 735 3.76 -22.23 -29.96
N ALA A 736 4.76 -22.43 -30.82
CA ALA A 736 5.16 -23.74 -31.26
C ALA A 736 5.79 -24.60 -30.14
N LEU A 737 6.53 -23.93 -29.23
CA LEU A 737 7.24 -24.58 -28.12
C LEU A 737 6.33 -25.03 -26.97
N ASP A 738 5.28 -24.31 -26.69
CA ASP A 738 4.40 -24.57 -25.55
C ASP A 738 2.94 -24.76 -25.98
N TYR A 739 2.64 -25.99 -26.41
CA TYR A 739 1.31 -26.32 -26.89
C TYR A 739 0.26 -26.35 -25.76
N GLU A 740 0.61 -26.74 -24.57
CA GLU A 740 -0.31 -26.88 -23.44
C GLU A 740 -0.57 -25.52 -22.74
N ARG A 741 0.44 -24.65 -22.66
CA ARG A 741 0.35 -23.31 -22.04
C ARG A 741 0.04 -22.18 -23.03
N ARG A 742 -0.46 -22.49 -24.21
CA ARG A 742 -0.75 -21.52 -25.29
C ARG A 742 -1.60 -20.34 -24.83
N PHE A 743 -2.54 -20.57 -23.92
CA PHE A 743 -3.41 -19.53 -23.38
C PHE A 743 -2.70 -18.60 -22.40
N GLU A 744 -1.66 -19.06 -21.73
CA GLU A 744 -0.83 -18.24 -20.84
C GLU A 744 0.21 -17.43 -21.61
N VAL A 745 0.74 -18.00 -22.71
CA VAL A 745 1.72 -17.32 -23.60
C VAL A 745 1.06 -16.21 -24.42
N PHE A 746 -0.18 -16.44 -24.84
CA PHE A 746 -0.97 -15.50 -25.61
C PHE A 746 -2.09 -14.93 -24.73
N ASP A 747 -1.88 -13.75 -24.19
CA ASP A 747 -3.00 -12.95 -23.72
C ASP A 747 -3.92 -12.65 -24.91
N GLN A 748 -5.02 -13.41 -24.99
CA GLN A 748 -5.97 -13.34 -26.12
C GLN A 748 -6.47 -11.92 -26.39
N TRP A 749 -6.48 -11.07 -25.37
CA TRP A 749 -6.97 -9.71 -25.47
C TRP A 749 -5.96 -8.79 -26.15
N SER A 750 -4.70 -8.91 -25.80
CA SER A 750 -3.59 -8.12 -26.33
C SER A 750 -3.34 -8.40 -27.81
N LEU A 751 -3.39 -9.69 -28.21
CA LEU A 751 -3.20 -10.09 -29.60
C LEU A 751 -4.37 -9.72 -30.52
N ARG A 752 -5.61 -9.84 -30.03
CA ARG A 752 -6.80 -9.45 -30.80
C ARG A 752 -6.79 -7.95 -31.15
N GLN A 753 -6.31 -7.10 -30.25
CA GLN A 753 -6.28 -5.66 -30.49
C GLN A 753 -5.08 -5.21 -31.36
N HIS A 754 -3.92 -5.85 -31.23
CA HIS A 754 -2.69 -5.33 -31.79
C HIS A 754 -2.26 -5.94 -33.11
N PHE A 755 -2.56 -7.24 -33.34
CA PHE A 755 -2.13 -7.93 -34.56
C PHE A 755 -3.25 -8.25 -35.55
N GLY A 756 -4.52 -7.99 -35.20
CA GLY A 756 -5.66 -8.32 -36.04
C GLY A 756 -5.88 -9.83 -36.26
N VAL A 757 -5.19 -10.67 -35.47
CA VAL A 757 -5.25 -12.13 -35.58
C VAL A 757 -6.36 -12.67 -34.70
N VAL A 758 -7.35 -13.33 -35.30
CA VAL A 758 -8.47 -13.94 -34.58
C VAL A 758 -8.28 -15.46 -34.56
N TYR A 759 -8.02 -16.01 -33.38
CA TYR A 759 -8.09 -17.46 -33.17
C TYR A 759 -9.54 -17.88 -32.92
N GLN A 760 -10.13 -18.62 -33.82
CA GLN A 760 -11.42 -19.29 -33.58
C GLN A 760 -11.17 -20.71 -33.11
N ARG A 761 -11.68 -21.05 -31.94
CA ARG A 761 -11.80 -22.45 -31.51
C ARG A 761 -12.82 -23.13 -32.38
N ALA A 762 -12.44 -24.17 -33.12
CA ALA A 762 -13.41 -25.03 -33.80
C ALA A 762 -14.25 -25.70 -32.72
N ALA A 763 -15.53 -25.39 -32.67
CA ALA A 763 -16.51 -26.17 -31.93
C ALA A 763 -16.63 -27.50 -32.63
N PHE A 764 -16.45 -28.58 -31.92
CA PHE A 764 -16.50 -29.99 -32.26
C PHE A 764 -15.16 -30.70 -32.50
N GLY A 765 -14.74 -31.43 -31.47
CA GLY A 765 -14.09 -32.74 -31.46
C GLY A 765 -12.84 -32.99 -32.33
N GLY A 766 -12.20 -32.02 -32.90
CA GLY A 766 -11.06 -32.23 -33.78
C GLY A 766 -9.84 -31.38 -33.35
N LYS A 767 -8.69 -32.03 -33.23
CA LYS A 767 -7.38 -31.42 -32.98
C LYS A 767 -6.96 -30.54 -34.16
N GLY A 768 -7.25 -29.26 -34.13
CA GLY A 768 -6.77 -28.31 -35.12
C GLY A 768 -7.21 -26.88 -34.83
N TYR A 769 -6.28 -25.97 -34.85
CA TYR A 769 -6.52 -24.52 -34.78
C TYR A 769 -6.27 -23.92 -36.16
N TYR A 770 -7.17 -23.06 -36.63
CA TYR A 770 -6.98 -22.30 -37.86
C TYR A 770 -6.66 -20.83 -37.50
N VAL A 771 -5.62 -20.31 -38.13
CA VAL A 771 -5.34 -18.87 -38.16
C VAL A 771 -6.07 -18.31 -39.36
N SER A 772 -7.02 -17.41 -39.17
CA SER A 772 -7.62 -16.66 -40.28
C SER A 772 -7.19 -15.19 -40.23
N GLU A 773 -6.47 -14.73 -41.25
CA GLU A 773 -6.31 -13.30 -41.50
C GLU A 773 -7.63 -12.73 -41.98
N ARG A 774 -8.22 -11.79 -41.23
CA ARG A 774 -9.22 -10.90 -41.80
C ARG A 774 -8.63 -9.51 -41.86
N LEU A 775 -8.42 -9.09 -43.08
CA LEU A 775 -8.11 -7.73 -43.47
C LEU A 775 -9.18 -6.75 -42.97
N HIS A 776 -8.70 -5.60 -42.50
CA HIS A 776 -9.48 -4.47 -42.07
C HIS A 776 -10.57 -4.07 -43.06
N SER A 777 -11.82 -4.26 -42.72
CA SER A 777 -12.89 -3.32 -43.09
C SER A 777 -14.14 -3.65 -42.23
N GLY A 778 -14.44 -2.82 -41.23
CA GLY A 778 -15.75 -2.86 -40.60
C GLY A 778 -15.90 -2.73 -39.07
N PHE A 779 -14.91 -2.29 -38.35
CA PHE A 779 -15.07 -2.07 -36.89
C PHE A 779 -14.74 -0.63 -36.44
N GLY A 780 -15.22 0.36 -37.23
CA GLY A 780 -15.02 1.77 -36.90
C GLY A 780 -16.08 2.42 -36.01
N LYS A 781 -17.04 1.71 -35.43
CA LYS A 781 -18.16 2.38 -34.71
C LYS A 781 -18.70 1.72 -33.42
N ARG A 782 -18.03 0.75 -32.83
CA ARG A 782 -18.50 0.14 -31.55
C ARG A 782 -17.53 0.20 -30.36
N ASN A 783 -16.34 0.76 -30.51
CA ASN A 783 -15.33 0.80 -29.43
C ASN A 783 -15.31 2.10 -28.59
N GLU A 784 -16.14 3.10 -28.90
CA GLU A 784 -16.14 4.34 -28.13
C GLU A 784 -16.73 4.20 -26.72
N SER A 785 -17.49 3.16 -26.42
CA SER A 785 -18.11 2.99 -25.10
C SER A 785 -17.23 2.24 -24.09
N PHE A 786 -16.29 1.40 -24.51
CA PHE A 786 -15.41 0.64 -23.60
C PHE A 786 -14.10 1.36 -23.28
N ASP A 787 -13.57 2.16 -24.19
CA ASP A 787 -12.35 2.96 -23.97
C ASP A 787 -12.53 4.07 -22.93
N GLN A 788 -13.75 4.47 -22.64
CA GLN A 788 -14.04 5.50 -21.64
C GLN A 788 -13.98 5.00 -20.19
N TYR A 789 -14.10 3.69 -19.95
CA TYR A 789 -13.99 3.11 -18.59
C TYR A 789 -12.58 2.60 -18.25
N GLY A 790 -11.77 2.30 -19.25
CA GLY A 790 -10.40 1.76 -19.06
C GLY A 790 -9.31 2.79 -18.81
N ARG A 791 -9.55 4.08 -19.07
CA ARG A 791 -8.54 5.15 -18.91
C ARG A 791 -8.49 5.80 -17.52
N GLY A 792 -9.17 5.23 -16.55
CA GLY A 792 -9.29 5.79 -15.20
C GLY A 792 -8.48 5.12 -14.10
N TYR A 793 -7.75 4.05 -14.38
CA TYR A 793 -7.04 3.28 -13.37
C TYR A 793 -5.66 2.84 -13.86
N SER A 794 -4.78 3.78 -14.04
CA SER A 794 -3.35 3.49 -14.16
C SER A 794 -2.51 4.65 -13.59
#